data_3e1993e73e6356844ce2d9dad196c9ed
#
_entry.id   3e1993e73e6356844ce2d9dad196c9ed
#
_cell.length_a   1.000
_cell.length_b   1.000
_cell.length_c   1.000
_cell.angle_alpha   90.00
_cell.angle_beta   90.00
_cell.angle_gamma   90.00
#
_symmetry.space_group_name_H-M   'P 1'
#
loop_
_entity.id
_entity.type
_entity.pdbx_description
1 polymer ?
#
loop_
_entity_poly.entity_id
_entity_poly.type
_entity_poly.pdbx_seq_one_letter_code
_entity_poly.pdbx_strand_id
1 'polypeptide(L)'
;MVIIMGDLVSLSKLFNQKIFRIPDYQRGYAWKEQQLEDFWDDLYNLNGDRIHYTGMLSLKLLKKSACESWLEEKWILNNDYEPYHVVDGQQRLTTFIILLNSIVNLAEKIEETHINDTRLELIREKYIVQYNRGGISKAYKFGYEIDNPSFEYMRYGILGEEGGGTLAETFYTLNLQNAKDFFDKKIAEVYEQKGYSAVEAIFSKLTNRLHFNIHYIDDDFDVFVAFETMNNRGKKLSNLEILKNRLIYLTTIYPADVLPVEDREQMRRDINKAWAEVYKQLGRNKDNPLDDDEYLKNHWTMYFKYSRTSGDDYIQFLLNKQFTPKAIYGEHVQFDVPASDEEDYENQMLNTTIDSEDNKLNPIEIKEYVKSLHQVAQYWYYSFNPNDSYFSEEEKLWINRLNRIGIAYFRTLVVASFINKKVTEAERIELFKVIERFIFTSFRMAKYNTSWLSNVSYTYARDLLKGNKEISEITEFFRKNTDENLDGMMTAFANDMKRHFSNYDGYYSWVGLKYVLFEYEAELAKGRNMPRISSWEYFTKTPKDKVSIEHIYPQKPSKWYWRNQFRKYPSDAEKHALANSLGNLLALSMSVNSSLQNDDFKSKKQNRYGYDKGSYSEGEVAILDDWTPEEILKRGIHLLEFIEKRWNLSLGSYESKVSLLGLTFLLDGRPDVPEVQEIDYSSRDEHFKGEKGEMKVSEHLKKKDLYLIEYYFEIFEALKEKIPSLYETATNHYIALRCAETSKNLAEIHIQNSKRKICIITKSPSTEGYTVGEKLPDNFLWSLNYRIYLKEKENFDQALNIIFEAYQTRISSGITDEEIEDETKRAQIVRTADMLALVKEYESKGVVQILHSNNRYIRFTTPIIREKVGMIGDGTWNKINDLVVYEVNDGFDDAVVSLYIGPGAEEDRNKWIEFARSNPIFKVLKGQKWTPIYRVTLFKEDDSDALEVLAEFIEKSIPMIDEEFKKL
;
A
#
# COMPACT_ATOMS: atom_id res chain seq x y z
N MET A 1 -6.32 -2.05 47.03
CA MET A 1 -6.95 -2.42 45.75
C MET A 1 -6.78 -3.93 45.60
N VAL A 2 -7.79 -4.72 46.01
CA VAL A 2 -7.75 -6.17 45.90
C VAL A 2 -7.97 -6.50 44.43
N ILE A 3 -6.93 -6.95 43.74
CA ILE A 3 -7.08 -7.57 42.42
C ILE A 3 -7.82 -8.90 42.67
N ILE A 4 -9.09 -8.96 42.34
CA ILE A 4 -9.82 -10.22 42.20
C ILE A 4 -9.15 -10.92 41.02
N MET A 5 -8.24 -11.85 41.31
CA MET A 5 -7.73 -12.79 40.31
C MET A 5 -8.91 -13.63 39.85
N GLY A 6 -9.50 -13.33 38.72
CA GLY A 6 -10.44 -14.23 38.06
C GLY A 6 -9.75 -15.57 37.82
N ASP A 7 -10.46 -16.67 37.97
CA ASP A 7 -9.92 -18.02 37.76
C ASP A 7 -9.42 -18.18 36.32
N LEU A 8 -8.14 -18.49 36.15
CA LEU A 8 -7.55 -18.88 34.87
C LEU A 8 -8.07 -20.26 34.48
N VAL A 9 -8.82 -20.33 33.40
CA VAL A 9 -9.51 -21.52 32.93
C VAL A 9 -8.97 -21.99 31.59
N SER A 10 -8.57 -23.24 31.50
CA SER A 10 -8.17 -23.89 30.23
C SER A 10 -9.38 -24.18 29.33
N LEU A 11 -9.13 -24.40 28.03
CA LEU A 11 -10.19 -24.78 27.09
C LEU A 11 -10.93 -26.04 27.53
N SER A 12 -10.21 -27.04 28.06
CA SER A 12 -10.78 -28.29 28.54
C SER A 12 -11.74 -28.13 29.71
N LYS A 13 -11.50 -27.15 30.61
CA LYS A 13 -12.40 -26.81 31.67
C LYS A 13 -13.55 -25.94 31.23
N LEU A 14 -13.28 -25.03 30.31
CA LEU A 14 -14.27 -24.09 29.74
C LEU A 14 -15.44 -24.84 29.11
N PHE A 15 -15.17 -25.89 28.30
CA PHE A 15 -16.18 -26.66 27.58
C PHE A 15 -16.89 -27.74 28.39
N ASN A 16 -16.72 -27.73 29.71
CA ASN A 16 -17.40 -28.71 30.56
C ASN A 16 -18.88 -28.35 30.77
N GLN A 17 -19.81 -29.12 30.18
CA GLN A 17 -21.27 -28.91 30.24
C GLN A 17 -21.72 -27.49 29.82
N LYS A 18 -21.04 -26.88 28.84
CA LYS A 18 -21.37 -25.55 28.33
C LYS A 18 -21.54 -25.53 26.84
N ILE A 19 -22.40 -24.62 26.34
CA ILE A 19 -22.59 -24.31 24.93
C ILE A 19 -22.37 -22.82 24.74
N PHE A 20 -21.63 -22.48 23.69
CA PHE A 20 -21.25 -21.11 23.38
C PHE A 20 -21.83 -20.67 22.06
N ARG A 21 -22.42 -19.48 22.00
CA ARG A 21 -22.86 -18.81 20.80
C ARG A 21 -22.29 -17.41 20.75
N ILE A 22 -21.78 -17.05 19.58
CA ILE A 22 -21.45 -15.66 19.28
C ILE A 22 -22.75 -14.98 18.88
N PRO A 23 -23.16 -13.91 19.59
CA PRO A 23 -24.40 -13.21 19.30
C PRO A 23 -24.49 -12.67 17.89
N ASP A 24 -25.69 -12.49 17.38
CA ASP A 24 -26.02 -11.90 16.09
C ASP A 24 -25.56 -10.44 15.96
N TYR A 25 -25.42 -9.74 17.08
CA TYR A 25 -24.94 -8.36 17.09
C TYR A 25 -23.42 -8.21 16.95
N GLN A 26 -22.65 -9.28 16.99
CA GLN A 26 -21.21 -9.22 16.77
C GLN A 26 -20.88 -9.46 15.30
N ARG A 27 -19.78 -8.81 14.85
CA ARG A 27 -19.25 -9.05 13.51
C ARG A 27 -18.78 -10.50 13.37
N GLY A 28 -18.64 -10.92 12.12
CA GLY A 28 -18.06 -12.22 11.80
C GLY A 28 -16.57 -12.31 12.09
N TYR A 29 -15.95 -13.41 11.67
CA TYR A 29 -14.54 -13.70 11.90
C TYR A 29 -13.63 -12.77 11.08
N ALA A 30 -12.70 -12.07 11.75
CA ALA A 30 -11.92 -10.99 11.15
C ALA A 30 -10.39 -11.13 11.28
N TRP A 31 -9.88 -12.25 11.81
CA TRP A 31 -8.44 -12.51 11.85
C TRP A 31 -7.92 -12.85 10.45
N LYS A 32 -6.76 -12.26 10.13
CA LYS A 32 -6.00 -12.50 8.90
C LYS A 32 -4.77 -13.35 9.20
N GLU A 33 -4.02 -13.72 8.19
CA GLU A 33 -2.84 -14.59 8.25
C GLU A 33 -1.85 -14.19 9.37
N GLN A 34 -1.56 -12.89 9.53
CA GLN A 34 -0.66 -12.44 10.58
C GLN A 34 -1.11 -12.83 12.00
N GLN A 35 -2.40 -12.65 12.34
CA GLN A 35 -2.92 -13.04 13.65
C GLN A 35 -2.93 -14.56 13.83
N LEU A 36 -3.14 -15.30 12.75
CA LEU A 36 -3.08 -16.77 12.78
C LEU A 36 -1.65 -17.26 12.99
N GLU A 37 -0.66 -16.63 12.34
CA GLU A 37 0.76 -16.93 12.54
C GLU A 37 1.18 -16.60 13.98
N ASP A 38 0.85 -15.41 14.48
CA ASP A 38 1.17 -15.02 15.85
C ASP A 38 0.59 -16.02 16.86
N PHE A 39 -0.67 -16.41 16.68
CA PHE A 39 -1.32 -17.42 17.53
C PHE A 39 -0.66 -18.81 17.43
N TRP A 40 -0.33 -19.23 16.21
CA TRP A 40 0.35 -20.50 15.99
C TRP A 40 1.74 -20.52 16.62
N ASP A 41 2.51 -19.47 16.47
CA ASP A 41 3.85 -19.34 17.03
C ASP A 41 3.81 -19.36 18.58
N ASP A 42 2.84 -18.67 19.21
CA ASP A 42 2.64 -18.71 20.65
C ASP A 42 2.34 -20.13 21.14
N LEU A 43 1.46 -20.86 20.44
CA LEU A 43 1.09 -22.23 20.80
C LEU A 43 2.23 -23.23 20.54
N TYR A 44 2.83 -23.17 19.37
CA TYR A 44 3.86 -24.12 18.92
C TYR A 44 5.12 -24.02 19.79
N ASN A 45 5.56 -22.79 20.08
CA ASN A 45 6.78 -22.52 20.85
C ASN A 45 6.56 -22.60 22.38
N LEU A 46 5.34 -22.89 22.84
CA LEU A 46 5.06 -23.06 24.28
C LEU A 46 5.82 -24.27 24.82
N ASN A 47 6.79 -24.03 25.69
CA ASN A 47 7.68 -25.04 26.23
C ASN A 47 7.26 -25.56 27.61
N GLY A 48 7.37 -26.88 27.83
CA GLY A 48 7.19 -27.52 29.10
C GLY A 48 5.81 -27.36 29.70
N ASP A 49 5.76 -27.24 31.03
CA ASP A 49 4.50 -27.12 31.79
C ASP A 49 4.00 -25.67 31.92
N ARG A 50 4.53 -24.74 31.16
CA ARG A 50 4.13 -23.33 31.20
C ARG A 50 2.70 -23.14 30.69
N ILE A 51 1.96 -22.31 31.43
CA ILE A 51 0.63 -21.83 31.03
C ILE A 51 0.83 -20.54 30.22
N HIS A 52 0.13 -20.42 29.10
CA HIS A 52 0.09 -19.19 28.30
C HIS A 52 -1.25 -18.48 28.54
N TYR A 53 -1.19 -17.22 28.92
CA TYR A 53 -2.36 -16.37 29.08
C TYR A 53 -2.84 -15.84 27.73
N THR A 54 -4.05 -16.22 27.32
CA THR A 54 -4.61 -15.85 26.01
C THR A 54 -5.53 -14.63 26.05
N GLY A 55 -5.72 -14.03 27.23
CA GLY A 55 -6.55 -12.84 27.42
C GLY A 55 -7.87 -13.12 28.14
N MET A 56 -8.70 -12.10 28.21
CA MET A 56 -10.01 -12.15 28.86
C MET A 56 -11.06 -12.77 27.92
N LEU A 57 -11.98 -13.53 28.46
CA LEU A 57 -13.17 -14.04 27.78
C LEU A 57 -14.40 -13.64 28.61
N SER A 58 -15.26 -12.79 28.05
CA SER A 58 -16.49 -12.33 28.71
C SER A 58 -17.67 -13.16 28.25
N LEU A 59 -18.36 -13.78 29.21
CA LEU A 59 -19.46 -14.71 28.97
C LEU A 59 -20.72 -14.24 29.67
N LYS A 60 -21.87 -14.31 28.99
CA LYS A 60 -23.19 -14.11 29.59
C LYS A 60 -23.99 -15.40 29.60
N LEU A 61 -24.39 -15.84 30.76
CA LEU A 61 -25.31 -16.99 30.92
C LEU A 61 -26.69 -16.59 30.34
N LEU A 62 -27.25 -17.45 29.51
CA LEU A 62 -28.60 -17.26 28.97
C LEU A 62 -29.64 -18.00 29.76
N LYS A 63 -30.82 -17.38 29.95
CA LYS A 63 -31.99 -18.10 30.46
C LYS A 63 -32.47 -19.10 29.42
N LYS A 64 -32.93 -20.29 29.82
CA LYS A 64 -33.45 -21.33 28.89
C LYS A 64 -34.57 -20.79 28.01
N SER A 65 -35.38 -19.86 28.50
CA SER A 65 -36.39 -19.14 27.70
C SER A 65 -35.82 -18.29 26.57
N ALA A 66 -34.60 -17.76 26.69
CA ALA A 66 -33.93 -17.01 25.64
C ALA A 66 -33.36 -17.89 24.51
N CYS A 67 -33.29 -19.21 24.75
CA CYS A 67 -32.78 -20.20 23.80
C CYS A 67 -33.92 -20.96 23.06
N GLU A 68 -35.13 -20.41 23.00
CA GLU A 68 -36.26 -21.07 22.30
C GLU A 68 -36.02 -21.27 20.82
N SER A 69 -35.23 -20.40 20.21
CA SER A 69 -34.79 -20.49 18.82
C SER A 69 -33.77 -21.61 18.56
N TRP A 70 -33.11 -22.13 19.58
CA TRP A 70 -32.11 -23.21 19.48
C TRP A 70 -32.80 -24.58 19.43
N LEU A 71 -33.55 -24.82 18.38
CA LEU A 71 -34.40 -25.99 18.25
C LEU A 71 -33.61 -27.31 18.28
N GLU A 72 -32.44 -27.35 17.71
CA GLU A 72 -31.57 -28.55 17.64
C GLU A 72 -30.89 -28.83 18.97
N GLU A 73 -30.58 -27.80 19.79
CA GLU A 73 -29.90 -27.92 21.05
C GLU A 73 -30.85 -28.08 22.27
N LYS A 74 -32.14 -27.98 22.05
CA LYS A 74 -33.13 -28.02 23.12
C LYS A 74 -33.00 -29.27 24.02
N TRP A 75 -32.68 -30.42 23.43
CA TRP A 75 -32.53 -31.68 24.14
C TRP A 75 -31.30 -31.67 25.07
N ILE A 76 -30.17 -31.05 24.69
CA ILE A 76 -28.96 -30.99 25.48
C ILE A 76 -29.07 -29.96 26.60
N LEU A 77 -29.77 -28.85 26.36
CA LEU A 77 -30.08 -27.85 27.39
C LEU A 77 -30.99 -28.43 28.50
N ASN A 78 -31.82 -29.46 28.20
CA ASN A 78 -32.59 -30.17 29.16
C ASN A 78 -31.76 -31.20 29.99
N ASN A 79 -30.52 -31.48 29.57
CA ASN A 79 -29.55 -32.33 30.23
C ASN A 79 -28.47 -31.52 30.98
N ASP A 80 -28.88 -30.43 31.64
CA ASP A 80 -28.05 -29.55 32.51
C ASP A 80 -26.84 -28.87 31.80
N TYR A 81 -26.88 -28.72 30.50
CA TYR A 81 -25.91 -27.84 29.79
C TYR A 81 -26.32 -26.37 29.94
N GLU A 82 -25.31 -25.54 30.18
CA GLU A 82 -25.46 -24.09 30.34
C GLU A 82 -25.19 -23.37 29.01
N PRO A 83 -26.16 -22.57 28.51
CA PRO A 83 -25.97 -21.77 27.30
C PRO A 83 -25.33 -20.42 27.64
N TYR A 84 -24.26 -20.07 26.92
CA TYR A 84 -23.57 -18.79 27.05
C TYR A 84 -23.48 -18.02 25.72
N HIS A 85 -23.70 -16.72 25.82
CA HIS A 85 -23.20 -15.79 24.80
C HIS A 85 -21.72 -15.43 25.07
N VAL A 86 -20.90 -15.44 24.00
CA VAL A 86 -19.53 -14.96 24.04
C VAL A 86 -19.55 -13.47 23.72
N VAL A 87 -19.41 -12.63 24.75
CA VAL A 87 -19.51 -11.16 24.61
C VAL A 87 -18.16 -10.54 24.23
N ASP A 88 -17.04 -11.07 24.72
CA ASP A 88 -15.69 -10.71 24.28
C ASP A 88 -14.81 -11.94 24.18
N GLY A 89 -13.80 -11.89 23.31
CA GLY A 89 -12.89 -13.00 23.02
C GLY A 89 -13.35 -13.92 21.90
N GLN A 90 -14.39 -13.55 21.15
CA GLN A 90 -14.99 -14.36 20.08
C GLN A 90 -13.96 -14.81 19.03
N GLN A 91 -13.09 -13.92 18.56
CA GLN A 91 -12.11 -14.24 17.50
C GLN A 91 -11.16 -15.36 17.97
N ARG A 92 -10.65 -15.24 19.19
CA ARG A 92 -9.75 -16.24 19.79
C ARG A 92 -10.44 -17.58 19.97
N LEU A 93 -11.65 -17.59 20.51
CA LEU A 93 -12.38 -18.83 20.73
C LEU A 93 -12.74 -19.52 19.41
N THR A 94 -13.13 -18.76 18.39
CA THR A 94 -13.35 -19.28 17.03
C THR A 94 -12.08 -19.93 16.49
N THR A 95 -10.93 -19.26 16.61
CA THR A 95 -9.63 -19.78 16.15
C THR A 95 -9.28 -21.10 16.84
N PHE A 96 -9.52 -21.20 18.14
CA PHE A 96 -9.28 -22.43 18.89
C PHE A 96 -10.11 -23.60 18.38
N ILE A 97 -11.38 -23.38 18.10
CA ILE A 97 -12.27 -24.41 17.57
C ILE A 97 -11.90 -24.83 16.15
N ILE A 98 -11.50 -23.87 15.31
CA ILE A 98 -11.01 -24.20 13.95
C ILE A 98 -9.77 -25.08 14.01
N LEU A 99 -8.75 -24.70 14.81
CA LEU A 99 -7.54 -25.51 14.98
C LEU A 99 -7.84 -26.89 15.56
N LEU A 100 -8.70 -26.97 16.57
CA LEU A 100 -9.09 -28.24 17.19
C LEU A 100 -9.79 -29.14 16.17
N ASN A 101 -10.68 -28.57 15.36
CA ASN A 101 -11.35 -29.31 14.29
C ASN A 101 -10.34 -29.79 13.21
N SER A 102 -9.33 -28.99 12.85
CA SER A 102 -8.27 -29.41 11.93
C SER A 102 -7.44 -30.57 12.49
N ILE A 103 -7.14 -30.58 13.80
CA ILE A 103 -6.43 -31.69 14.45
C ILE A 103 -7.26 -32.97 14.40
N VAL A 104 -8.55 -32.89 14.75
CA VAL A 104 -9.45 -34.04 14.75
C VAL A 104 -9.65 -34.59 13.32
N ASN A 105 -9.82 -33.73 12.34
CA ASN A 105 -9.97 -34.15 10.94
C ASN A 105 -8.70 -34.80 10.38
N LEU A 106 -7.49 -34.34 10.77
CA LEU A 106 -6.26 -35.04 10.42
C LEU A 106 -6.22 -36.44 11.04
N ALA A 107 -6.52 -36.58 12.34
CA ALA A 107 -6.52 -37.88 13.03
C ALA A 107 -7.46 -38.88 12.33
N GLU A 108 -8.68 -38.45 11.98
CA GLU A 108 -9.61 -39.28 11.21
C GLU A 108 -9.06 -39.65 9.82
N LYS A 109 -8.44 -38.71 9.13
CA LYS A 109 -7.88 -38.94 7.78
C LYS A 109 -6.74 -39.98 7.77
N ILE A 110 -5.97 -40.07 8.85
CA ILE A 110 -4.88 -41.04 9.02
C ILE A 110 -5.33 -42.29 9.78
N GLU A 111 -6.65 -42.49 9.95
CA GLU A 111 -7.28 -43.66 10.59
C GLU A 111 -6.89 -43.87 12.07
N GLU A 112 -6.45 -42.78 12.75
CA GLU A 112 -6.26 -42.80 14.21
C GLU A 112 -7.61 -42.76 14.91
N THR A 113 -7.72 -43.42 16.04
CA THR A 113 -8.96 -43.50 16.82
C THR A 113 -8.90 -42.69 18.13
N HIS A 114 -7.71 -42.27 18.54
CA HIS A 114 -7.47 -41.56 19.81
C HIS A 114 -6.50 -40.39 19.61
N ILE A 115 -6.62 -39.37 20.47
CA ILE A 115 -5.62 -38.32 20.70
C ILE A 115 -5.36 -38.31 22.23
N ASN A 116 -4.08 -38.47 22.63
CA ASN A 116 -3.69 -38.57 24.05
C ASN A 116 -4.61 -39.54 24.85
N ASP A 117 -4.74 -40.77 24.40
CA ASP A 117 -5.59 -41.83 25.00
C ASP A 117 -7.10 -41.49 25.06
N THR A 118 -7.55 -40.40 24.48
CA THR A 118 -8.98 -40.04 24.41
C THR A 118 -9.54 -40.36 23.03
N ARG A 119 -10.67 -41.10 22.96
CA ARG A 119 -11.35 -41.39 21.70
C ARG A 119 -11.76 -40.13 20.96
N LEU A 120 -11.62 -40.09 19.65
CA LEU A 120 -12.00 -38.97 18.81
C LEU A 120 -13.47 -38.57 18.96
N GLU A 121 -14.35 -39.57 19.10
CA GLU A 121 -15.79 -39.36 19.37
C GLU A 121 -16.01 -38.49 20.62
N LEU A 122 -15.33 -38.81 21.74
CA LEU A 122 -15.44 -38.06 23.00
C LEU A 122 -14.88 -36.63 22.88
N ILE A 123 -13.83 -36.44 22.04
CA ILE A 123 -13.27 -35.12 21.77
C ILE A 123 -14.28 -34.29 20.94
N ARG A 124 -14.89 -34.87 19.92
CA ARG A 124 -15.97 -34.23 19.17
C ARG A 124 -17.15 -33.87 20.05
N GLU A 125 -17.63 -34.82 20.86
CA GLU A 125 -18.73 -34.58 21.78
C GLU A 125 -18.46 -33.46 22.79
N LYS A 126 -17.24 -33.36 23.26
CA LYS A 126 -16.84 -32.34 24.22
C LYS A 126 -16.74 -30.95 23.61
N TYR A 127 -16.14 -30.79 22.42
CA TYR A 127 -15.72 -29.48 21.90
C TYR A 127 -16.46 -29.05 20.64
N ILE A 128 -16.96 -29.99 19.82
CA ILE A 128 -17.50 -29.69 18.49
C ILE A 128 -19.01 -29.97 18.44
N VAL A 129 -19.41 -31.21 18.42
CA VAL A 129 -20.82 -31.62 18.23
C VAL A 129 -21.13 -32.87 18.99
N GLN A 130 -22.28 -32.87 19.67
CA GLN A 130 -22.82 -34.06 20.39
C GLN A 130 -24.16 -34.47 19.78
N TYR A 131 -24.36 -35.79 19.64
CA TYR A 131 -25.62 -36.37 19.14
C TYR A 131 -26.46 -36.88 20.29
N ASN A 132 -27.79 -36.84 20.11
CA ASN A 132 -28.71 -37.50 21.06
C ASN A 132 -28.63 -39.02 20.90
N ARG A 133 -29.25 -39.79 21.85
CA ARG A 133 -29.22 -41.27 21.82
C ARG A 133 -29.75 -41.91 20.55
N GLY A 134 -30.55 -41.20 19.75
CA GLY A 134 -31.07 -41.69 18.46
C GLY A 134 -30.25 -41.28 17.25
N GLY A 135 -29.22 -40.47 17.42
CA GLY A 135 -28.40 -39.92 16.32
C GLY A 135 -29.13 -38.92 15.39
N ILE A 136 -30.39 -38.58 15.75
CA ILE A 136 -31.24 -37.73 14.86
C ILE A 136 -31.03 -36.24 15.14
N SER A 137 -30.81 -35.85 16.40
CA SER A 137 -30.60 -34.47 16.77
C SER A 137 -29.15 -34.27 17.21
N LYS A 138 -28.56 -33.17 16.81
CA LYS A 138 -27.19 -32.78 17.11
C LYS A 138 -27.13 -31.44 17.81
N ALA A 139 -26.12 -31.22 18.65
CA ALA A 139 -25.88 -29.95 19.30
C ALA A 139 -24.42 -29.54 19.15
N TYR A 140 -24.18 -28.44 18.47
CA TYR A 140 -22.85 -27.84 18.34
C TYR A 140 -22.47 -27.14 19.65
N LYS A 141 -21.28 -27.40 20.16
CA LYS A 141 -20.80 -26.82 21.42
C LYS A 141 -20.41 -25.35 21.27
N PHE A 142 -20.00 -24.98 20.08
CA PHE A 142 -19.63 -23.62 19.71
C PHE A 142 -20.20 -23.26 18.32
N GLY A 143 -20.63 -22.00 18.15
CA GLY A 143 -21.12 -21.49 16.88
C GLY A 143 -21.56 -20.05 16.98
N TYR A 144 -22.20 -19.59 15.92
CA TYR A 144 -22.81 -18.27 15.83
C TYR A 144 -24.33 -18.38 16.01
N GLU A 145 -24.99 -17.29 16.42
CA GLU A 145 -26.46 -17.20 16.37
C GLU A 145 -26.94 -17.22 14.92
N ILE A 146 -28.18 -17.70 14.71
CA ILE A 146 -28.76 -17.97 13.38
C ILE A 146 -28.75 -16.74 12.45
N ASP A 147 -28.93 -15.55 13.02
CA ASP A 147 -28.96 -14.29 12.28
C ASP A 147 -27.55 -13.68 12.06
N ASN A 148 -26.50 -14.32 12.54
CA ASN A 148 -25.12 -13.87 12.31
C ASN A 148 -24.66 -14.30 10.91
N PRO A 149 -24.03 -13.42 10.10
CA PRO A 149 -23.54 -13.75 8.78
C PRO A 149 -22.57 -14.95 8.68
N SER A 150 -21.93 -15.31 9.78
CA SER A 150 -20.97 -16.44 9.84
C SER A 150 -21.62 -17.76 10.24
N PHE A 151 -22.91 -17.79 10.57
CA PHE A 151 -23.59 -19.00 11.12
C PHE A 151 -23.50 -20.21 10.18
N GLU A 152 -23.99 -20.05 8.94
CA GLU A 152 -24.02 -21.15 7.97
C GLU A 152 -22.60 -21.58 7.59
N TYR A 153 -21.71 -20.63 7.37
CA TYR A 153 -20.35 -20.96 6.97
C TYR A 153 -19.57 -21.72 8.04
N MET A 154 -19.78 -21.36 9.32
CA MET A 154 -19.17 -22.08 10.44
C MET A 154 -19.63 -23.54 10.49
N ARG A 155 -20.93 -23.80 10.30
CA ARG A 155 -21.50 -25.16 10.32
C ARG A 155 -21.08 -26.00 9.12
N TYR A 156 -21.33 -25.49 7.93
CA TYR A 156 -21.18 -26.25 6.68
C TYR A 156 -19.75 -26.19 6.13
N GLY A 157 -19.11 -25.01 6.14
CA GLY A 157 -17.76 -24.81 5.59
C GLY A 157 -16.64 -25.25 6.54
N ILE A 158 -16.78 -24.98 7.84
CA ILE A 158 -15.73 -25.23 8.81
C ILE A 158 -15.92 -26.57 9.56
N LEU A 159 -17.09 -26.78 10.13
CA LEU A 159 -17.35 -27.98 10.94
C LEU A 159 -17.80 -29.19 10.09
N GLY A 160 -18.01 -29.03 8.79
CA GLY A 160 -18.23 -30.10 7.83
C GLY A 160 -19.62 -30.71 7.89
N GLU A 161 -20.66 -29.97 8.29
CA GLU A 161 -22.03 -30.43 8.23
C GLU A 161 -22.47 -30.67 6.77
N GLU A 162 -23.15 -31.75 6.49
CA GLU A 162 -23.72 -32.01 5.16
C GLU A 162 -24.95 -31.15 4.91
N GLY A 163 -25.04 -30.58 3.70
CA GLY A 163 -26.22 -29.83 3.24
C GLY A 163 -25.92 -28.41 2.83
N GLY A 164 -26.06 -27.43 3.35
CA GLY A 164 -25.71 -26.00 3.21
C GLY A 164 -25.89 -25.29 1.86
N GLY A 165 -26.02 -26.02 0.77
CA GLY A 165 -26.15 -25.40 -0.57
C GLY A 165 -24.94 -24.52 -0.94
N THR A 166 -25.19 -23.44 -1.69
CA THR A 166 -24.14 -22.45 -2.02
C THR A 166 -24.01 -21.45 -0.88
N LEU A 167 -22.90 -21.52 -0.15
CA LEU A 167 -22.59 -20.64 0.97
C LEU A 167 -22.22 -19.22 0.48
N ALA A 168 -22.71 -18.21 1.16
CA ALA A 168 -22.36 -16.82 0.83
C ALA A 168 -20.89 -16.55 1.13
N GLU A 169 -20.14 -16.09 0.15
CA GLU A 169 -18.76 -15.65 0.30
C GLU A 169 -18.72 -14.17 0.65
N THR A 170 -18.24 -13.87 1.85
CA THR A 170 -17.98 -12.52 2.35
C THR A 170 -16.56 -12.45 2.89
N PHE A 171 -16.06 -11.26 3.19
CA PHE A 171 -14.79 -11.09 3.90
C PHE A 171 -14.69 -11.97 5.16
N TYR A 172 -15.75 -12.04 5.94
CA TYR A 172 -15.76 -12.81 7.18
C TYR A 172 -15.73 -14.31 6.95
N THR A 173 -16.49 -14.79 5.96
CA THR A 173 -16.52 -16.23 5.64
C THR A 173 -15.24 -16.68 4.95
N LEU A 174 -14.61 -15.84 4.14
CA LEU A 174 -13.29 -16.13 3.58
C LEU A 174 -12.19 -16.16 4.66
N ASN A 175 -12.25 -15.29 5.66
CA ASN A 175 -11.32 -15.38 6.78
C ASN A 175 -11.49 -16.67 7.59
N LEU A 176 -12.73 -17.18 7.75
CA LEU A 176 -12.97 -18.51 8.35
C LEU A 176 -12.31 -19.61 7.50
N GLN A 177 -12.48 -19.58 6.16
CA GLN A 177 -11.86 -20.56 5.27
C GLN A 177 -10.34 -20.46 5.30
N ASN A 178 -9.80 -19.26 5.21
CA ASN A 178 -8.35 -19.03 5.27
C ASN A 178 -7.75 -19.53 6.59
N ALA A 179 -8.45 -19.35 7.72
CA ALA A 179 -8.02 -19.88 9.01
C ALA A 179 -8.03 -21.42 9.04
N LYS A 180 -9.07 -22.04 8.45
CA LYS A 180 -9.13 -23.50 8.32
C LYS A 180 -7.98 -24.03 7.46
N ASP A 181 -7.80 -23.47 6.27
CA ASP A 181 -6.74 -23.89 5.34
C ASP A 181 -5.34 -23.69 5.95
N PHE A 182 -5.14 -22.60 6.67
CA PHE A 182 -3.90 -22.33 7.40
C PHE A 182 -3.59 -23.41 8.43
N PHE A 183 -4.57 -23.74 9.29
CA PHE A 183 -4.34 -24.75 10.33
C PHE A 183 -4.28 -26.17 9.77
N ASP A 184 -5.09 -26.52 8.78
CA ASP A 184 -5.02 -27.80 8.09
C ASP A 184 -3.60 -28.02 7.51
N LYS A 185 -3.02 -27.00 6.90
CA LYS A 185 -1.65 -27.02 6.40
C LYS A 185 -0.62 -27.17 7.51
N LYS A 186 -0.72 -26.31 8.57
CA LYS A 186 0.24 -26.33 9.69
C LYS A 186 0.27 -27.67 10.41
N ILE A 187 -0.91 -28.25 10.66
CA ILE A 187 -1.03 -29.55 11.33
C ILE A 187 -0.51 -30.68 10.45
N ALA A 188 -0.77 -30.66 9.13
CA ALA A 188 -0.20 -31.62 8.18
C ALA A 188 1.33 -31.54 8.15
N GLU A 189 1.90 -30.32 8.09
CA GLU A 189 3.36 -30.09 8.14
C GLU A 189 3.99 -30.67 9.42
N VAL A 190 3.33 -30.49 10.59
CA VAL A 190 3.81 -31.07 11.86
C VAL A 190 3.78 -32.58 11.83
N TYR A 191 2.70 -33.17 11.30
CA TYR A 191 2.56 -34.62 11.17
C TYR A 191 3.65 -35.21 10.26
N GLU A 192 3.86 -34.61 9.09
CA GLU A 192 4.87 -35.09 8.12
C GLU A 192 6.31 -34.99 8.67
N GLN A 193 6.62 -33.91 9.42
CA GLN A 193 7.97 -33.67 9.93
C GLN A 193 8.29 -34.39 11.25
N LYS A 194 7.29 -34.55 12.13
CA LYS A 194 7.52 -34.97 13.52
C LYS A 194 6.61 -36.11 13.99
N GLY A 195 5.72 -36.60 13.12
CA GLY A 195 4.81 -37.70 13.41
C GLY A 195 3.61 -37.31 14.27
N TYR A 196 2.75 -38.28 14.54
CA TYR A 196 1.47 -38.07 15.21
C TYR A 196 1.60 -37.60 16.65
N SER A 197 2.60 -38.08 17.41
CA SER A 197 2.84 -37.64 18.78
C SER A 197 3.08 -36.14 18.93
N ALA A 198 3.62 -35.48 17.90
CA ALA A 198 3.77 -34.02 17.90
C ALA A 198 2.43 -33.30 17.72
N VAL A 199 1.50 -33.87 16.95
CA VAL A 199 0.13 -33.37 16.81
C VAL A 199 -0.63 -33.53 18.13
N GLU A 200 -0.49 -34.66 18.81
CA GLU A 200 -1.04 -34.89 20.16
C GLU A 200 -0.51 -33.89 21.20
N ALA A 201 0.78 -33.55 21.10
CA ALA A 201 1.37 -32.51 21.97
C ALA A 201 0.73 -31.13 21.71
N ILE A 202 0.48 -30.76 20.43
CA ILE A 202 -0.23 -29.51 20.10
C ILE A 202 -1.65 -29.53 20.66
N PHE A 203 -2.39 -30.60 20.48
CA PHE A 203 -3.72 -30.78 21.07
C PHE A 203 -3.70 -30.58 22.59
N SER A 204 -2.72 -31.18 23.27
CA SER A 204 -2.57 -31.02 24.73
C SER A 204 -2.26 -29.55 25.12
N LYS A 205 -1.38 -28.90 24.39
CA LYS A 205 -1.11 -27.47 24.63
C LYS A 205 -2.36 -26.63 24.41
N LEU A 206 -3.07 -26.81 23.30
CA LEU A 206 -4.30 -26.07 22.97
C LEU A 206 -5.37 -26.22 24.04
N THR A 207 -5.61 -27.43 24.49
CA THR A 207 -6.73 -27.74 25.42
C THR A 207 -6.41 -27.47 26.86
N ASN A 208 -5.16 -27.64 27.30
CA ASN A 208 -4.80 -27.63 28.72
C ASN A 208 -3.80 -26.52 29.12
N ARG A 209 -3.08 -25.91 28.20
CA ARG A 209 -2.02 -24.91 28.51
C ARG A 209 -2.39 -23.48 28.15
N LEU A 210 -3.30 -23.28 27.19
CA LEU A 210 -3.85 -21.98 26.90
C LEU A 210 -4.98 -21.66 27.90
N HIS A 211 -4.84 -20.56 28.61
CA HIS A 211 -5.77 -20.18 29.68
C HIS A 211 -6.40 -18.82 29.43
N PHE A 212 -7.69 -18.74 29.71
CA PHE A 212 -8.47 -17.50 29.69
C PHE A 212 -8.72 -17.00 31.12
N ASN A 213 -8.78 -15.70 31.27
CA ASN A 213 -9.43 -15.08 32.42
C ASN A 213 -10.91 -14.93 32.09
N ILE A 214 -11.78 -15.69 32.78
CA ILE A 214 -13.21 -15.67 32.50
C ILE A 214 -13.86 -14.55 33.31
N HIS A 215 -14.61 -13.69 32.62
CA HIS A 215 -15.49 -12.71 33.23
C HIS A 215 -16.95 -13.09 32.96
N TYR A 216 -17.67 -13.46 33.97
CA TYR A 216 -19.13 -13.70 33.89
C TYR A 216 -19.88 -12.40 34.08
N ILE A 217 -20.78 -12.10 33.13
CA ILE A 217 -21.64 -10.91 33.16
C ILE A 217 -22.94 -11.30 33.83
N ASP A 218 -23.21 -10.69 35.00
CA ASP A 218 -24.42 -10.95 35.79
C ASP A 218 -25.68 -10.39 35.08
N ASP A 219 -26.85 -11.00 35.37
CA ASP A 219 -28.14 -10.62 34.80
C ASP A 219 -28.56 -9.17 35.13
N ASP A 220 -28.13 -8.67 36.32
CA ASP A 220 -28.40 -7.28 36.73
C ASP A 220 -27.48 -6.23 36.10
N PHE A 221 -26.42 -6.67 35.46
CA PHE A 221 -25.51 -5.79 34.72
C PHE A 221 -26.00 -5.68 33.30
N ASP A 222 -26.28 -4.45 32.89
CA ASP A 222 -26.60 -4.22 31.49
C ASP A 222 -25.37 -4.59 30.63
N VAL A 223 -25.51 -5.68 29.86
CA VAL A 223 -24.44 -6.22 28.98
C VAL A 223 -23.86 -5.14 28.08
N PHE A 224 -24.68 -4.18 27.71
CA PHE A 224 -24.31 -3.13 26.80
C PHE A 224 -23.44 -2.06 27.46
N VAL A 225 -23.72 -1.72 28.72
CA VAL A 225 -22.87 -0.83 29.53
C VAL A 225 -21.54 -1.52 29.86
N ALA A 226 -21.59 -2.81 30.21
CA ALA A 226 -20.39 -3.61 30.42
C ALA A 226 -19.51 -3.67 29.16
N PHE A 227 -20.10 -3.83 28.00
CA PHE A 227 -19.45 -3.89 26.72
C PHE A 227 -18.76 -2.56 26.33
N GLU A 228 -19.43 -1.43 26.55
CA GLU A 228 -18.84 -0.09 26.33
C GLU A 228 -17.64 0.17 27.24
N THR A 229 -17.67 -0.31 28.49
CA THR A 229 -16.62 -0.03 29.47
C THR A 229 -15.45 -1.01 29.43
N MET A 230 -15.67 -2.28 29.05
CA MET A 230 -14.65 -3.33 29.04
C MET A 230 -13.71 -3.30 27.83
N ASN A 231 -14.10 -2.67 26.75
CA ASN A 231 -13.43 -2.75 25.45
C ASN A 231 -12.11 -1.94 25.34
N ASN A 232 -11.62 -1.37 26.43
CA ASN A 232 -10.36 -0.63 26.48
C ASN A 232 -9.09 -1.51 26.48
N ARG A 233 -9.20 -2.85 26.43
CA ARG A 233 -8.06 -3.78 26.59
C ARG A 233 -7.85 -4.76 25.41
N GLY A 234 -8.59 -4.61 24.30
CA GLY A 234 -8.47 -5.43 23.07
C GLY A 234 -8.51 -4.61 21.81
N LYS A 235 -8.84 -5.24 20.66
CA LYS A 235 -9.14 -4.49 19.44
C LYS A 235 -10.40 -3.64 19.71
N LYS A 236 -10.26 -2.32 19.63
CA LYS A 236 -11.37 -1.38 19.86
C LYS A 236 -12.58 -1.76 19.00
N LEU A 237 -13.78 -1.65 19.58
CA LEU A 237 -15.03 -1.73 18.83
C LEU A 237 -15.08 -0.63 17.76
N SER A 238 -15.69 -0.93 16.63
CA SER A 238 -16.06 0.10 15.68
C SER A 238 -17.17 1.00 16.25
N ASN A 239 -17.26 2.22 15.80
CA ASN A 239 -18.34 3.12 16.22
C ASN A 239 -19.73 2.56 15.86
N LEU A 240 -19.80 1.77 14.79
CA LEU A 240 -21.02 1.06 14.38
C LEU A 240 -21.44 0.02 15.43
N GLU A 241 -20.49 -0.74 16.02
CA GLU A 241 -20.76 -1.69 17.10
C GLU A 241 -21.20 -0.96 18.39
N ILE A 242 -20.52 0.13 18.74
CA ILE A 242 -20.86 0.95 19.91
C ILE A 242 -22.29 1.50 19.79
N LEU A 243 -22.64 2.05 18.62
CA LEU A 243 -23.98 2.59 18.37
C LEU A 243 -25.06 1.50 18.49
N LYS A 244 -24.81 0.31 17.94
CA LYS A 244 -25.74 -0.82 18.07
C LYS A 244 -26.09 -1.10 19.52
N ASN A 245 -25.05 -1.25 20.34
CA ASN A 245 -25.20 -1.52 21.75
C ASN A 245 -26.00 -0.41 22.46
N ARG A 246 -25.70 0.84 22.12
CA ARG A 246 -26.46 1.98 22.65
C ARG A 246 -27.94 1.92 22.29
N LEU A 247 -28.29 1.66 21.03
CA LEU A 247 -29.68 1.57 20.59
C LEU A 247 -30.43 0.41 21.27
N ILE A 248 -29.78 -0.75 21.40
CA ILE A 248 -30.37 -1.88 22.14
C ILE A 248 -30.57 -1.53 23.63
N TYR A 249 -29.56 -0.87 24.25
CA TYR A 249 -29.70 -0.39 25.62
C TYR A 249 -30.90 0.55 25.79
N LEU A 250 -31.08 1.50 24.88
CA LEU A 250 -32.23 2.43 24.97
C LEU A 250 -33.57 1.69 24.95
N THR A 251 -33.70 0.57 24.23
CA THR A 251 -34.94 -0.23 24.27
C THR A 251 -35.27 -0.76 25.65
N THR A 252 -34.29 -0.96 26.54
CA THR A 252 -34.49 -1.49 27.88
C THR A 252 -35.04 -0.48 28.86
N ILE A 253 -34.74 0.81 28.65
CA ILE A 253 -35.05 1.87 29.59
C ILE A 253 -36.33 2.64 29.29
N TYR A 254 -36.96 2.42 28.12
CA TYR A 254 -38.28 3.00 27.85
C TYR A 254 -39.33 2.50 28.85
N PRO A 255 -40.21 3.38 29.38
CA PRO A 255 -41.37 2.96 30.17
C PRO A 255 -42.27 1.98 29.40
N ALA A 256 -42.96 1.07 30.09
CA ALA A 256 -43.74 0.01 29.47
C ALA A 256 -44.98 0.53 28.72
N ASP A 257 -45.50 1.69 29.13
CA ASP A 257 -46.58 2.43 28.44
C ASP A 257 -46.14 3.08 27.13
N VAL A 258 -44.83 3.42 26.99
CA VAL A 258 -44.26 3.99 25.76
C VAL A 258 -43.79 2.90 24.82
N LEU A 259 -43.17 1.86 25.35
CA LEU A 259 -42.67 0.70 24.60
C LEU A 259 -42.99 -0.61 25.33
N PRO A 260 -44.12 -1.29 25.02
CA PRO A 260 -44.48 -2.57 25.58
C PRO A 260 -43.41 -3.65 25.40
N VAL A 261 -43.38 -4.66 26.26
CA VAL A 261 -42.34 -5.73 26.28
C VAL A 261 -42.24 -6.43 24.92
N GLU A 262 -43.36 -6.76 24.29
CA GLU A 262 -43.40 -7.42 22.99
C GLU A 262 -42.81 -6.55 21.88
N ASP A 263 -43.12 -5.25 21.88
CA ASP A 263 -42.56 -4.29 20.93
C ASP A 263 -41.05 -4.03 21.15
N ARG A 264 -40.57 -4.13 22.39
CA ARG A 264 -39.12 -4.08 22.70
C ARG A 264 -38.35 -5.21 22.05
N GLU A 265 -38.84 -6.43 22.19
CA GLU A 265 -38.20 -7.58 21.59
C GLU A 265 -38.23 -7.51 20.04
N GLN A 266 -39.36 -7.06 19.48
CA GLN A 266 -39.45 -6.84 18.05
C GLN A 266 -38.45 -5.76 17.59
N MET A 267 -38.37 -4.65 18.29
CA MET A 267 -37.40 -3.57 17.97
C MET A 267 -35.93 -4.04 18.06
N ARG A 268 -35.59 -4.88 19.05
CA ARG A 268 -34.25 -5.51 19.14
C ARG A 268 -33.98 -6.44 17.97
N ARG A 269 -34.94 -7.25 17.54
CA ARG A 269 -34.82 -8.09 16.35
C ARG A 269 -34.59 -7.23 15.11
N ASP A 270 -35.31 -6.12 14.97
CA ASP A 270 -35.16 -5.20 13.84
C ASP A 270 -33.78 -4.53 13.81
N ILE A 271 -33.24 -4.12 14.98
CA ILE A 271 -31.88 -3.60 15.13
C ILE A 271 -30.87 -4.66 14.70
N ASN A 272 -30.98 -5.89 15.24
CA ASN A 272 -30.06 -6.98 14.95
C ASN A 272 -30.07 -7.33 13.46
N LYS A 273 -31.24 -7.44 12.83
CA LYS A 273 -31.40 -7.71 11.42
C LYS A 273 -30.78 -6.60 10.55
N ALA A 274 -30.95 -5.34 10.94
CA ALA A 274 -30.34 -4.23 10.21
C ALA A 274 -28.80 -4.31 10.26
N TRP A 275 -28.21 -4.58 11.41
CA TRP A 275 -26.76 -4.73 11.57
C TRP A 275 -26.21 -5.96 10.84
N ALA A 276 -26.91 -7.09 10.89
CA ALA A 276 -26.53 -8.27 10.13
C ALA A 276 -26.45 -7.97 8.63
N GLU A 277 -27.45 -7.26 8.09
CA GLU A 277 -27.42 -6.85 6.69
C GLU A 277 -26.31 -5.83 6.39
N VAL A 278 -26.09 -4.85 7.28
CA VAL A 278 -24.97 -3.91 7.13
C VAL A 278 -23.64 -4.67 7.05
N TYR A 279 -23.33 -5.55 8.00
CA TYR A 279 -22.07 -6.33 7.97
C TYR A 279 -21.98 -7.23 6.75
N LYS A 280 -23.09 -7.84 6.34
CA LYS A 280 -23.12 -8.63 5.10
C LYS A 280 -22.74 -7.78 3.90
N GLN A 281 -23.33 -6.60 3.74
CA GLN A 281 -23.06 -5.73 2.60
C GLN A 281 -21.61 -5.17 2.64
N LEU A 282 -21.14 -4.71 3.80
CA LEU A 282 -19.76 -4.23 3.94
C LEU A 282 -18.73 -5.34 3.72
N GLY A 283 -19.05 -6.58 4.14
CA GLY A 283 -18.18 -7.75 3.98
C GLY A 283 -18.18 -8.38 2.59
N ARG A 284 -19.07 -8.02 1.66
CA ARG A 284 -19.11 -8.55 0.29
C ARG A 284 -17.85 -8.22 -0.50
N ASN A 285 -17.14 -7.15 -0.15
CA ASN A 285 -15.85 -6.84 -0.76
C ASN A 285 -14.77 -7.74 -0.13
N LYS A 286 -14.47 -8.86 -0.79
CA LYS A 286 -13.71 -10.00 -0.25
C LYS A 286 -12.28 -9.63 0.11
N ASP A 287 -11.59 -8.87 -0.73
CA ASP A 287 -10.18 -8.52 -0.55
C ASP A 287 -9.96 -7.46 0.52
N ASN A 288 -10.91 -6.51 0.63
CA ASN A 288 -10.87 -5.42 1.59
C ASN A 288 -12.30 -4.98 1.92
N PRO A 289 -12.84 -5.34 3.11
CA PRO A 289 -14.20 -4.96 3.49
C PRO A 289 -14.34 -3.45 3.53
N LEU A 290 -15.52 -2.95 3.23
CA LEU A 290 -15.82 -1.54 3.40
C LEU A 290 -15.77 -1.19 4.89
N ASP A 291 -15.24 -0.02 5.20
CA ASP A 291 -15.01 0.42 6.57
C ASP A 291 -16.32 0.74 7.28
N ASP A 292 -16.52 0.18 8.46
CA ASP A 292 -17.72 0.32 9.30
C ASP A 292 -17.96 1.77 9.72
N ASP A 293 -16.88 2.46 10.12
CA ASP A 293 -16.94 3.80 10.66
C ASP A 293 -17.11 4.84 9.54
N GLU A 294 -16.51 4.60 8.37
CA GLU A 294 -16.75 5.39 7.17
C GLU A 294 -18.22 5.26 6.70
N TYR A 295 -18.76 4.04 6.71
CA TYR A 295 -20.17 3.81 6.40
C TYR A 295 -21.08 4.59 7.35
N LEU A 296 -20.88 4.46 8.66
CA LEU A 296 -21.70 5.13 9.67
C LEU A 296 -21.59 6.65 9.58
N LYS A 297 -20.39 7.21 9.36
CA LYS A 297 -20.15 8.65 9.18
C LYS A 297 -20.92 9.18 7.97
N ASN A 298 -20.84 8.47 6.84
CA ASN A 298 -21.53 8.89 5.63
C ASN A 298 -23.06 8.75 5.74
N HIS A 299 -23.56 7.69 6.41
CA HIS A 299 -24.98 7.57 6.73
C HIS A 299 -25.45 8.74 7.62
N TRP A 300 -24.66 9.12 8.63
CA TRP A 300 -24.94 10.25 9.50
C TRP A 300 -25.09 11.56 8.69
N THR A 301 -24.21 11.83 7.70
CA THR A 301 -24.31 13.03 6.85
C THR A 301 -25.57 13.06 5.98
N MET A 302 -26.10 11.88 5.60
CA MET A 302 -27.35 11.78 4.83
C MET A 302 -28.60 11.85 5.69
N TYR A 303 -28.52 11.52 6.96
CA TYR A 303 -29.69 11.43 7.84
C TYR A 303 -29.89 12.71 8.69
N PHE A 304 -28.80 13.22 9.29
CA PHE A 304 -28.83 14.39 10.16
C PHE A 304 -28.32 15.65 9.43
N LYS A 305 -28.60 16.82 10.04
CA LYS A 305 -28.08 18.09 9.51
C LYS A 305 -26.56 18.13 9.73
N TYR A 306 -25.81 18.23 8.65
CA TYR A 306 -24.35 18.36 8.71
C TYR A 306 -23.95 19.77 9.16
N SER A 307 -22.97 19.88 10.06
CA SER A 307 -22.23 21.11 10.32
C SER A 307 -20.73 20.79 10.35
N ARG A 308 -19.90 21.74 9.90
CA ARG A 308 -18.44 21.55 9.81
C ARG A 308 -17.81 21.29 11.18
N THR A 309 -18.34 21.91 12.22
CA THR A 309 -17.90 21.76 13.61
C THR A 309 -18.29 20.42 14.23
N SER A 310 -19.28 19.72 13.71
CA SER A 310 -19.76 18.43 14.21
C SER A 310 -19.33 17.24 13.35
N GLY A 311 -18.69 17.48 12.20
CA GLY A 311 -18.36 16.44 11.22
C GLY A 311 -17.30 15.42 11.69
N ASP A 312 -16.37 15.83 12.54
CA ASP A 312 -15.34 14.93 13.09
C ASP A 312 -15.83 14.21 14.36
N ASP A 313 -16.91 14.70 14.96
CA ASP A 313 -17.51 14.18 16.19
C ASP A 313 -18.87 13.50 15.98
N TYR A 314 -19.13 12.94 14.78
CA TYR A 314 -20.42 12.30 14.46
C TYR A 314 -20.83 11.24 15.48
N ILE A 315 -19.88 10.47 16.00
CA ILE A 315 -20.15 9.47 17.01
C ILE A 315 -20.53 10.09 18.35
N GLN A 316 -19.90 11.21 18.74
CA GLN A 316 -20.27 11.96 19.94
C GLN A 316 -21.69 12.53 19.80
N PHE A 317 -22.04 13.01 18.59
CA PHE A 317 -23.41 13.44 18.30
C PHE A 317 -24.40 12.27 18.49
N LEU A 318 -24.12 11.12 17.87
CA LEU A 318 -25.02 9.95 17.96
C LEU A 318 -25.18 9.45 19.40
N LEU A 319 -24.08 9.31 20.16
CA LEU A 319 -24.10 8.69 21.49
C LEU A 319 -24.43 9.64 22.63
N ASN A 320 -24.06 10.92 22.53
CA ASN A 320 -24.16 11.86 23.64
C ASN A 320 -25.20 12.97 23.43
N LYS A 321 -25.76 13.10 22.20
CA LYS A 321 -26.80 14.08 21.90
C LYS A 321 -28.10 13.39 21.45
N GLN A 322 -28.04 12.58 20.39
CA GLN A 322 -29.23 12.01 19.78
C GLN A 322 -29.75 10.77 20.53
N PHE A 323 -28.93 9.74 20.69
CA PHE A 323 -29.32 8.45 21.28
C PHE A 323 -28.81 8.33 22.71
N THR A 324 -29.34 9.18 23.60
CA THR A 324 -28.97 9.17 25.01
C THR A 324 -30.11 8.75 25.90
N PRO A 325 -29.87 8.14 27.08
CA PRO A 325 -30.89 7.89 28.09
C PRO A 325 -31.68 9.14 28.47
N LYS A 326 -31.00 10.29 28.56
CA LYS A 326 -31.61 11.59 28.89
C LYS A 326 -32.61 12.07 27.84
N ALA A 327 -32.36 11.80 26.57
CA ALA A 327 -33.26 12.16 25.50
C ALA A 327 -34.64 11.49 25.60
N ILE A 328 -34.72 10.29 26.18
CA ILE A 328 -35.98 9.58 26.44
C ILE A 328 -36.89 10.33 27.44
N TYR A 329 -36.28 11.02 28.41
CA TYR A 329 -36.98 11.73 29.45
C TYR A 329 -37.19 13.24 29.18
N GLY A 330 -36.75 13.73 28.04
CA GLY A 330 -36.98 15.13 27.66
C GLY A 330 -35.85 16.09 28.05
N GLU A 331 -34.73 15.59 28.54
CA GLU A 331 -33.53 16.43 28.76
C GLU A 331 -32.68 16.55 27.49
N HIS A 332 -33.24 17.13 26.42
CA HIS A 332 -32.39 17.53 25.27
C HIS A 332 -31.62 18.78 25.66
N VAL A 333 -30.32 18.67 25.72
CA VAL A 333 -29.44 19.83 25.87
C VAL A 333 -29.48 20.63 24.55
N GLN A 334 -30.17 21.76 24.55
CA GLN A 334 -30.03 22.78 23.49
C GLN A 334 -28.56 23.24 23.55
N PHE A 335 -27.82 23.03 22.50
CA PHE A 335 -26.51 23.64 22.36
C PHE A 335 -26.67 24.98 21.69
N ASP A 336 -26.42 26.04 22.46
CA ASP A 336 -26.06 27.33 21.92
C ASP A 336 -24.79 27.17 21.10
N VAL A 337 -24.88 27.31 19.79
CA VAL A 337 -23.72 27.40 18.90
C VAL A 337 -23.04 28.75 19.23
N PRO A 338 -21.77 28.78 19.69
CA PRO A 338 -21.06 30.04 19.79
C PRO A 338 -21.02 30.65 18.39
N ALA A 339 -21.51 31.89 18.27
CA ALA A 339 -21.32 32.68 17.08
C ALA A 339 -19.81 32.92 16.91
N SER A 340 -19.18 32.22 15.99
CA SER A 340 -17.85 32.59 15.51
C SER A 340 -18.06 33.60 14.38
N ASP A 341 -17.48 34.78 14.58
CA ASP A 341 -17.44 35.90 13.65
C ASP A 341 -16.67 35.52 12.37
N GLU A 342 -17.33 34.84 11.45
CA GLU A 342 -16.96 34.85 10.03
C GLU A 342 -18.27 34.69 9.23
N GLU A 343 -18.61 35.72 8.49
CA GLU A 343 -19.79 35.86 7.65
C GLU A 343 -19.78 34.79 6.53
N ASP A 344 -20.48 33.68 6.76
CA ASP A 344 -20.87 32.76 5.71
C ASP A 344 -22.22 33.18 5.14
N TYR A 345 -22.23 33.80 3.96
CA TYR A 345 -23.44 34.24 3.23
C TYR A 345 -24.46 33.15 2.96
N GLU A 346 -24.06 31.87 3.07
CA GLU A 346 -24.92 30.70 2.86
C GLU A 346 -25.76 30.28 4.09
N ASN A 347 -25.40 30.73 5.29
CA ASN A 347 -26.12 30.36 6.52
C ASN A 347 -27.43 31.10 6.75
N GLN A 348 -27.70 32.16 6.01
CA GLN A 348 -28.94 32.95 6.17
C GLN A 348 -30.18 32.32 5.56
N MET A 349 -30.08 31.31 4.66
CA MET A 349 -31.23 30.64 4.04
C MET A 349 -31.70 29.37 4.76
N LEU A 350 -31.00 28.89 5.81
CA LEU A 350 -31.25 27.59 6.42
C LEU A 350 -31.79 27.62 7.86
N ASN A 351 -32.16 28.78 8.37
CA ASN A 351 -32.84 28.85 9.67
C ASN A 351 -34.35 28.63 9.52
N THR A 352 -34.76 27.40 9.26
CA THR A 352 -36.11 26.92 9.61
C THR A 352 -36.02 26.06 10.84
N THR A 353 -36.28 26.67 11.97
CA THR A 353 -36.62 26.03 13.23
C THR A 353 -37.78 25.07 13.03
N ILE A 354 -37.57 23.78 13.34
CA ILE A 354 -38.67 22.87 13.59
C ILE A 354 -39.05 23.06 15.06
N ASP A 355 -40.07 23.86 15.29
CA ASP A 355 -40.78 23.89 16.56
C ASP A 355 -41.51 22.55 16.72
N SER A 356 -41.01 21.65 17.57
CA SER A 356 -41.80 20.52 18.09
C SER A 356 -41.81 20.64 19.62
N GLU A 357 -42.98 20.76 20.16
CA GLU A 357 -43.30 20.84 21.58
C GLU A 357 -43.03 19.56 22.39
N ASP A 358 -42.54 18.48 21.76
CA ASP A 358 -42.15 17.22 22.40
C ASP A 358 -40.69 16.86 22.09
N ASN A 359 -39.79 17.38 22.94
CA ASN A 359 -38.33 17.13 22.84
C ASN A 359 -37.87 15.76 23.36
N LYS A 360 -38.69 14.71 23.25
CA LYS A 360 -38.34 13.35 23.72
C LYS A 360 -38.00 12.44 22.57
N LEU A 361 -36.93 11.65 22.72
CA LEU A 361 -36.61 10.60 21.76
C LEU A 361 -37.71 9.54 21.72
N ASN A 362 -38.40 9.43 20.58
CA ASN A 362 -39.47 8.47 20.39
C ASN A 362 -38.94 7.13 19.87
N PRO A 363 -39.44 5.96 20.32
CA PRO A 363 -39.09 4.65 19.73
C PRO A 363 -39.23 4.58 18.22
N ILE A 364 -40.18 5.32 17.63
CA ILE A 364 -40.37 5.41 16.17
C ILE A 364 -39.13 6.02 15.47
N GLU A 365 -38.53 7.05 16.05
CA GLU A 365 -37.34 7.69 15.49
C GLU A 365 -36.16 6.71 15.44
N ILE A 366 -35.99 5.88 16.47
CA ILE A 366 -34.98 4.82 16.47
C ILE A 366 -35.28 3.79 15.37
N LYS A 367 -36.52 3.37 15.22
CA LYS A 367 -36.96 2.43 14.15
C LYS A 367 -36.68 3.01 12.77
N GLU A 368 -37.00 4.27 12.54
CA GLU A 368 -36.77 4.94 11.24
C GLU A 368 -35.28 5.08 10.96
N TYR A 369 -34.45 5.42 11.96
CA TYR A 369 -33.01 5.50 11.83
C TYR A 369 -32.40 4.13 11.49
N VAL A 370 -32.79 3.06 12.20
CA VAL A 370 -32.35 1.68 11.96
C VAL A 370 -32.77 1.20 10.56
N LYS A 371 -34.01 1.51 10.15
CA LYS A 371 -34.48 1.19 8.81
C LYS A 371 -33.68 1.92 7.73
N SER A 372 -33.32 3.17 7.97
CA SER A 372 -32.48 3.93 7.06
C SER A 372 -31.08 3.33 6.94
N LEU A 373 -30.44 2.96 8.06
CA LEU A 373 -29.15 2.24 8.04
C LEU A 373 -29.25 0.96 7.19
N HIS A 374 -30.25 0.15 7.42
CA HIS A 374 -30.49 -1.07 6.62
C HIS A 374 -30.59 -0.78 5.12
N GLN A 375 -31.40 0.19 4.74
CA GLN A 375 -31.66 0.52 3.33
C GLN A 375 -30.41 1.08 2.62
N VAL A 376 -29.65 1.91 3.31
CA VAL A 376 -28.45 2.54 2.74
C VAL A 376 -27.33 1.53 2.48
N ALA A 377 -27.21 0.48 3.31
CA ALA A 377 -26.07 -0.45 3.26
C ALA A 377 -25.88 -1.12 1.88
N GLN A 378 -26.96 -1.56 1.24
CA GLN A 378 -26.91 -2.18 -0.08
C GLN A 378 -26.44 -1.20 -1.15
N TYR A 379 -27.00 -0.01 -1.18
CA TYR A 379 -26.64 1.02 -2.16
C TYR A 379 -25.24 1.59 -1.90
N TRP A 380 -24.82 1.62 -0.62
CA TRP A 380 -23.45 1.94 -0.25
C TRP A 380 -22.48 0.95 -0.89
N TYR A 381 -22.73 -0.36 -0.74
CA TYR A 381 -21.92 -1.39 -1.38
C TYR A 381 -21.92 -1.24 -2.92
N TYR A 382 -23.08 -1.08 -3.54
CA TYR A 382 -23.18 -0.92 -4.99
C TYR A 382 -22.51 0.35 -5.52
N SER A 383 -22.39 1.38 -4.71
CA SER A 383 -21.68 2.60 -5.10
C SER A 383 -20.18 2.38 -5.28
N PHE A 384 -19.61 1.36 -4.63
CA PHE A 384 -18.22 0.93 -4.82
C PHE A 384 -18.11 -0.19 -5.88
N ASN A 385 -19.10 -1.06 -5.96
CA ASN A 385 -19.12 -2.26 -6.80
C ASN A 385 -20.37 -2.27 -7.70
N PRO A 386 -20.49 -1.32 -8.64
CA PRO A 386 -21.70 -1.18 -9.43
C PRO A 386 -21.98 -2.39 -10.33
N ASN A 387 -20.96 -3.14 -10.74
CA ASN A 387 -21.11 -4.33 -11.59
C ASN A 387 -21.88 -5.47 -10.89
N ASP A 388 -21.88 -5.51 -9.56
CA ASP A 388 -22.63 -6.50 -8.77
C ASP A 388 -24.09 -6.11 -8.56
N SER A 389 -24.49 -4.92 -9.01
CA SER A 389 -25.82 -4.37 -8.84
C SER A 389 -26.77 -4.78 -9.99
N TYR A 390 -28.05 -4.53 -9.77
CA TYR A 390 -29.11 -4.64 -10.80
C TYR A 390 -29.30 -3.34 -11.60
N PHE A 391 -28.42 -2.36 -11.44
CA PHE A 391 -28.47 -1.08 -12.15
C PHE A 391 -28.31 -1.27 -13.65
N SER A 392 -28.76 -0.29 -14.44
CA SER A 392 -28.56 -0.32 -15.88
C SER A 392 -27.08 -0.23 -16.25
N GLU A 393 -26.72 -0.71 -17.42
CA GLU A 393 -25.33 -0.66 -17.87
C GLU A 393 -24.81 0.78 -17.99
N GLU A 394 -25.68 1.76 -18.28
CA GLU A 394 -25.31 3.16 -18.31
C GLU A 394 -25.06 3.71 -16.90
N GLU A 395 -25.89 3.38 -15.92
CA GLU A 395 -25.66 3.72 -14.52
C GLU A 395 -24.36 3.11 -14.00
N LYS A 396 -24.12 1.82 -14.26
CA LYS A 396 -22.87 1.14 -13.90
C LYS A 396 -21.65 1.84 -14.51
N LEU A 397 -21.73 2.20 -15.78
CA LEU A 397 -20.66 2.93 -16.48
C LEU A 397 -20.33 4.26 -15.78
N TRP A 398 -21.35 5.05 -15.42
CA TRP A 398 -21.15 6.35 -14.81
C TRP A 398 -20.67 6.26 -13.35
N ILE A 399 -21.15 5.29 -12.56
CA ILE A 399 -20.63 5.05 -11.21
C ILE A 399 -19.17 4.58 -11.27
N ASN A 400 -18.81 3.71 -12.21
CA ASN A 400 -17.43 3.31 -12.44
C ASN A 400 -16.53 4.51 -12.81
N ARG A 401 -17.03 5.46 -13.62
CA ARG A 401 -16.33 6.71 -13.93
C ARG A 401 -16.12 7.57 -12.70
N LEU A 402 -17.16 7.75 -11.88
CA LEU A 402 -17.08 8.47 -10.62
C LEU A 402 -16.08 7.81 -9.65
N ASN A 403 -16.06 6.49 -9.56
CA ASN A 403 -15.08 5.77 -8.74
C ASN A 403 -13.64 5.98 -9.23
N ARG A 404 -13.42 5.97 -10.56
CA ARG A 404 -12.09 6.21 -11.15
C ARG A 404 -11.59 7.63 -10.93
N ILE A 405 -12.45 8.61 -11.11
CA ILE A 405 -12.07 10.02 -10.92
C ILE A 405 -11.93 10.39 -9.44
N GLY A 406 -12.52 9.59 -8.53
CA GLY A 406 -12.52 9.83 -7.09
C GLY A 406 -13.75 10.60 -6.64
N ILE A 407 -14.83 9.87 -6.43
CA ILE A 407 -16.17 10.38 -6.06
C ILE A 407 -16.22 11.07 -4.70
N ALA A 408 -15.35 10.67 -3.74
CA ALA A 408 -15.22 11.25 -2.39
C ALA A 408 -16.56 11.74 -1.78
N TYR A 409 -16.71 13.04 -1.59
CA TYR A 409 -17.84 13.67 -0.91
C TYR A 409 -19.19 13.57 -1.65
N PHE A 410 -19.21 13.13 -2.89
CA PHE A 410 -20.44 12.97 -3.69
C PHE A 410 -21.05 11.58 -3.59
N ARG A 411 -20.38 10.61 -2.97
CA ARG A 411 -20.88 9.23 -2.84
C ARG A 411 -22.23 9.18 -2.13
N THR A 412 -22.41 9.96 -1.08
CA THR A 412 -23.67 10.07 -0.35
C THR A 412 -24.83 10.55 -1.23
N LEU A 413 -24.56 11.51 -2.11
CA LEU A 413 -25.57 12.02 -3.06
C LEU A 413 -25.95 10.97 -4.11
N VAL A 414 -24.95 10.21 -4.62
CA VAL A 414 -25.20 9.08 -5.53
C VAL A 414 -26.05 8.01 -4.83
N VAL A 415 -25.72 7.63 -3.60
CA VAL A 415 -26.50 6.65 -2.82
C VAL A 415 -27.93 7.15 -2.58
N ALA A 416 -28.12 8.41 -2.17
CA ALA A 416 -29.44 8.98 -1.96
C ALA A 416 -30.31 8.96 -3.21
N SER A 417 -29.73 9.17 -4.40
CA SER A 417 -30.44 9.15 -5.68
C SER A 417 -31.05 7.78 -6.02
N PHE A 418 -30.48 6.68 -5.53
CA PHE A 418 -31.03 5.33 -5.70
C PHE A 418 -32.10 5.00 -4.66
N ILE A 419 -32.00 5.57 -3.46
CA ILE A 419 -32.96 5.29 -2.38
C ILE A 419 -34.29 6.05 -2.63
N ASN A 420 -34.20 7.26 -3.16
CA ASN A 420 -35.40 8.02 -3.50
C ASN A 420 -36.11 7.45 -4.73
N LYS A 421 -37.17 6.72 -4.51
CA LYS A 421 -37.95 6.01 -5.55
C LYS A 421 -38.63 6.93 -6.59
N LYS A 422 -38.72 8.23 -6.37
CA LYS A 422 -39.26 9.20 -7.33
C LYS A 422 -38.23 9.53 -8.43
N VAL A 423 -36.94 9.30 -8.16
CA VAL A 423 -35.87 9.61 -9.10
C VAL A 423 -35.81 8.57 -10.21
N THR A 424 -35.88 9.03 -11.44
CA THR A 424 -35.77 8.18 -12.63
C THR A 424 -34.31 7.85 -12.95
N GLU A 425 -34.08 6.79 -13.74
CA GLU A 425 -32.75 6.41 -14.25
C GLU A 425 -32.09 7.57 -15.04
N ALA A 426 -32.85 8.21 -15.93
CA ALA A 426 -32.35 9.33 -16.75
C ALA A 426 -31.85 10.50 -15.90
N GLU A 427 -32.56 10.86 -14.83
CA GLU A 427 -32.18 11.92 -13.91
C GLU A 427 -30.91 11.54 -13.11
N ARG A 428 -30.76 10.27 -12.67
CA ARG A 428 -29.54 9.81 -12.01
C ARG A 428 -28.34 9.89 -12.93
N ILE A 429 -28.47 9.41 -14.15
CA ILE A 429 -27.40 9.46 -15.15
C ILE A 429 -26.98 10.89 -15.41
N GLU A 430 -27.93 11.83 -15.53
CA GLU A 430 -27.63 13.24 -15.74
C GLU A 430 -26.88 13.84 -14.52
N LEU A 431 -27.35 13.54 -13.32
CA LEU A 431 -26.62 13.94 -12.08
C LEU A 431 -25.18 13.39 -12.10
N PHE A 432 -24.97 12.12 -12.43
CA PHE A 432 -23.64 11.50 -12.45
C PHE A 432 -22.71 12.16 -13.47
N LYS A 433 -23.23 12.50 -14.65
CA LYS A 433 -22.50 13.27 -15.68
C LYS A 433 -22.05 14.63 -15.17
N VAL A 434 -22.96 15.32 -14.52
CA VAL A 434 -22.67 16.66 -13.98
C VAL A 434 -21.67 16.60 -12.82
N ILE A 435 -21.80 15.65 -11.90
CA ILE A 435 -20.82 15.45 -10.81
C ILE A 435 -19.44 15.06 -11.35
N GLU A 436 -19.36 14.15 -12.32
CA GLU A 436 -18.08 13.75 -12.93
C GLU A 436 -17.39 14.95 -13.58
N ARG A 437 -18.12 15.77 -14.34
CA ARG A 437 -17.61 16.99 -14.96
C ARG A 437 -17.14 18.00 -13.89
N PHE A 438 -17.94 18.20 -12.83
CA PHE A 438 -17.57 19.06 -11.72
C PHE A 438 -16.27 18.62 -11.04
N ILE A 439 -16.13 17.32 -10.72
CA ILE A 439 -14.90 16.78 -10.10
C ILE A 439 -13.71 16.96 -11.03
N PHE A 440 -13.89 16.68 -12.32
CA PHE A 440 -12.82 16.80 -13.29
C PHE A 440 -12.31 18.23 -13.40
N THR A 441 -13.21 19.19 -13.65
CA THR A 441 -12.83 20.59 -13.85
C THR A 441 -12.31 21.25 -12.58
N SER A 442 -12.96 21.03 -11.43
CA SER A 442 -12.61 21.67 -10.18
C SER A 442 -11.42 21.04 -9.49
N PHE A 443 -11.39 19.71 -9.35
CA PHE A 443 -10.38 19.03 -8.51
C PHE A 443 -9.21 18.48 -9.30
N ARG A 444 -9.43 18.03 -10.55
CA ARG A 444 -8.36 17.45 -11.37
C ARG A 444 -7.66 18.49 -12.23
N MET A 445 -8.38 19.46 -12.77
CA MET A 445 -7.80 20.55 -13.53
C MET A 445 -7.41 21.74 -12.65
N ALA A 446 -8.37 22.40 -12.01
CA ALA A 446 -8.12 23.64 -11.26
C ALA A 446 -7.44 23.42 -9.90
N LYS A 447 -7.35 22.17 -9.41
CA LYS A 447 -6.80 21.83 -8.08
C LYS A 447 -7.46 22.56 -6.91
N TYR A 448 -8.76 22.85 -7.03
CA TYR A 448 -9.52 23.34 -5.89
C TYR A 448 -9.46 22.33 -4.75
N ASN A 449 -9.62 22.82 -3.52
CA ASN A 449 -9.70 21.92 -2.37
C ASN A 449 -10.84 20.92 -2.58
N THR A 450 -10.55 19.62 -2.45
CA THR A 450 -11.55 18.55 -2.65
C THR A 450 -12.74 18.64 -1.70
N SER A 451 -12.66 19.41 -0.62
CA SER A 451 -13.77 19.73 0.28
C SER A 451 -14.66 20.88 -0.20
N TRP A 452 -14.30 21.55 -1.32
CA TRP A 452 -15.13 22.61 -1.87
C TRP A 452 -16.52 22.05 -2.23
N LEU A 453 -17.58 22.72 -1.74
CA LEU A 453 -18.98 22.30 -1.83
C LEU A 453 -19.31 20.94 -1.18
N SER A 454 -18.42 20.36 -0.34
CA SER A 454 -18.73 19.10 0.36
C SER A 454 -19.95 19.24 1.28
N ASN A 455 -20.07 20.37 2.00
CA ASN A 455 -21.21 20.66 2.87
C ASN A 455 -22.52 20.71 2.10
N VAL A 456 -22.51 21.33 0.91
CA VAL A 456 -23.68 21.40 0.03
C VAL A 456 -24.05 20.01 -0.48
N SER A 457 -23.07 19.21 -0.90
CA SER A 457 -23.30 17.83 -1.33
C SER A 457 -23.97 16.98 -0.25
N TYR A 458 -23.51 17.07 1.01
CA TYR A 458 -24.12 16.36 2.14
C TYR A 458 -25.54 16.85 2.43
N THR A 459 -25.75 18.17 2.42
CA THR A 459 -27.10 18.75 2.58
C THR A 459 -28.05 18.27 1.49
N TYR A 460 -27.59 18.28 0.24
CA TYR A 460 -28.42 17.82 -0.88
C TYR A 460 -28.66 16.30 -0.86
N ALA A 461 -27.70 15.50 -0.41
CA ALA A 461 -27.91 14.07 -0.22
C ALA A 461 -29.01 13.80 0.83
N ARG A 462 -29.01 14.53 1.95
CA ARG A 462 -30.03 14.45 2.98
C ARG A 462 -31.40 14.90 2.45
N ASP A 463 -31.43 16.06 1.80
CA ASP A 463 -32.70 16.65 1.33
C ASP A 463 -33.32 15.80 0.20
N LEU A 464 -32.51 15.22 -0.67
CA LEU A 464 -32.94 14.24 -1.67
C LEU A 464 -33.48 12.96 -1.02
N LEU A 465 -32.79 12.42 -0.01
CA LEU A 465 -33.23 11.23 0.71
C LEU A 465 -34.58 11.43 1.41
N LYS A 466 -34.76 12.62 2.01
CA LYS A 466 -36.03 13.01 2.69
C LYS A 466 -37.13 13.51 1.74
N GLY A 467 -36.84 13.68 0.45
CA GLY A 467 -37.77 14.22 -0.54
C GLY A 467 -38.04 15.71 -0.39
N ASN A 468 -37.16 16.46 0.29
CA ASN A 468 -37.25 17.89 0.49
C ASN A 468 -36.74 18.71 -0.71
N LYS A 469 -35.97 18.05 -1.60
CA LYS A 469 -35.40 18.69 -2.79
C LYS A 469 -35.45 17.73 -3.97
N GLU A 470 -35.75 18.25 -5.14
CA GLU A 470 -35.79 17.46 -6.37
C GLU A 470 -34.37 17.29 -6.94
N ILE A 471 -34.10 16.14 -7.55
CA ILE A 471 -32.78 15.83 -8.12
C ILE A 471 -32.41 16.80 -9.26
N SER A 472 -33.38 17.28 -10.01
CA SER A 472 -33.17 18.26 -11.09
C SER A 472 -32.58 19.58 -10.60
N GLU A 473 -33.05 20.09 -9.43
CA GLU A 473 -32.52 21.30 -8.82
C GLU A 473 -31.06 21.10 -8.36
N ILE A 474 -30.74 19.91 -7.82
CA ILE A 474 -29.38 19.56 -7.38
C ILE A 474 -28.46 19.48 -8.58
N THR A 475 -28.89 18.84 -9.64
CA THR A 475 -28.15 18.70 -10.89
C THR A 475 -27.85 20.07 -11.49
N GLU A 476 -28.86 20.94 -11.53
CA GLU A 476 -28.71 22.29 -12.06
C GLU A 476 -27.77 23.16 -11.20
N PHE A 477 -27.82 23.02 -9.88
CA PHE A 477 -26.88 23.71 -8.99
C PHE A 477 -25.40 23.38 -9.34
N PHE A 478 -25.03 22.11 -9.46
CA PHE A 478 -23.65 21.73 -9.79
C PHE A 478 -23.27 22.10 -11.23
N ARG A 479 -24.22 22.01 -12.18
CA ARG A 479 -24.00 22.47 -13.56
C ARG A 479 -23.68 23.96 -13.59
N LYS A 480 -24.53 24.77 -12.99
CA LYS A 480 -24.38 26.23 -12.92
C LYS A 480 -23.08 26.62 -12.24
N ASN A 481 -22.75 26.03 -11.09
CA ASN A 481 -21.47 26.29 -10.40
C ASN A 481 -20.25 25.94 -11.25
N THR A 482 -20.32 24.84 -12.03
CA THR A 482 -19.25 24.50 -12.96
C THR A 482 -19.12 25.56 -14.04
N ASP A 483 -20.23 25.90 -14.71
CA ASP A 483 -20.23 26.78 -15.89
C ASP A 483 -19.83 28.22 -15.51
N GLU A 484 -20.32 28.75 -14.40
CA GLU A 484 -19.99 30.10 -13.91
C GLU A 484 -18.52 30.25 -13.49
N ASN A 485 -17.87 29.17 -13.03
CA ASN A 485 -16.48 29.20 -12.59
C ASN A 485 -15.50 28.65 -13.63
N LEU A 486 -15.98 28.20 -14.79
CA LEU A 486 -15.17 27.45 -15.76
C LEU A 486 -13.94 28.21 -16.24
N ASP A 487 -14.09 29.51 -16.57
CA ASP A 487 -12.95 30.36 -17.03
C ASP A 487 -11.88 30.50 -15.94
N GLY A 488 -12.29 30.67 -14.70
CA GLY A 488 -11.37 30.68 -13.55
C GLY A 488 -10.65 29.35 -13.36
N MET A 489 -11.37 28.24 -13.51
CA MET A 489 -10.80 26.90 -13.45
C MET A 489 -9.78 26.64 -14.55
N MET A 490 -10.08 27.05 -15.78
CA MET A 490 -9.15 26.90 -16.92
C MET A 490 -7.90 27.77 -16.73
N THR A 491 -8.06 28.98 -16.21
CA THR A 491 -6.92 29.84 -15.84
C THR A 491 -6.05 29.21 -14.76
N ALA A 492 -6.65 28.63 -13.72
CA ALA A 492 -5.93 27.91 -12.66
C ALA A 492 -5.18 26.71 -13.22
N PHE A 493 -5.80 25.92 -14.10
CA PHE A 493 -5.18 24.78 -14.79
C PHE A 493 -3.96 25.22 -15.63
N ALA A 494 -4.10 26.29 -16.43
CA ALA A 494 -3.00 26.80 -17.23
C ALA A 494 -1.80 27.24 -16.37
N ASN A 495 -2.08 27.91 -15.26
CA ASN A 495 -1.03 28.32 -14.31
C ASN A 495 -0.36 27.11 -13.63
N ASP A 496 -1.14 26.09 -13.29
CA ASP A 496 -0.62 24.85 -12.71
C ASP A 496 0.30 24.12 -13.70
N MET A 497 -0.13 23.96 -14.94
CA MET A 497 0.69 23.35 -15.98
C MET A 497 1.99 24.13 -16.25
N LYS A 498 1.91 25.45 -16.28
CA LYS A 498 3.11 26.29 -16.39
C LYS A 498 4.10 26.06 -15.25
N ARG A 499 3.61 25.87 -14.02
CA ARG A 499 4.45 25.53 -12.85
C ARG A 499 5.05 24.14 -13.00
N HIS A 500 4.28 23.13 -13.45
CA HIS A 500 4.79 21.79 -13.70
C HIS A 500 5.90 21.76 -14.75
N PHE A 501 5.75 22.50 -15.85
CA PHE A 501 6.82 22.59 -16.84
C PHE A 501 8.06 23.35 -16.32
N SER A 502 7.88 24.35 -15.46
CA SER A 502 9.00 25.02 -14.78
C SER A 502 9.76 24.12 -13.82
N ASN A 503 9.10 23.08 -13.28
CA ASN A 503 9.70 22.07 -12.41
C ASN A 503 10.16 20.81 -13.19
N TYR A 504 10.13 20.84 -14.52
CA TYR A 504 10.52 19.74 -15.41
C TYR A 504 9.67 18.47 -15.33
N ASP A 505 8.50 18.49 -14.72
CA ASP A 505 7.64 17.31 -14.55
C ASP A 505 6.37 17.31 -15.43
N GLY A 506 5.97 18.46 -16.00
CA GLY A 506 4.88 18.62 -16.97
C GLY A 506 3.61 17.82 -16.63
N TYR A 507 3.03 17.18 -17.65
CA TYR A 507 1.81 16.34 -17.46
C TYR A 507 2.08 15.06 -16.70
N TYR A 508 3.32 14.58 -16.61
CA TYR A 508 3.64 13.35 -15.89
C TYR A 508 3.21 13.38 -14.41
N SER A 509 3.30 14.53 -13.77
CA SER A 509 2.86 14.76 -12.39
C SER A 509 1.42 15.25 -12.27
N TRP A 510 0.69 15.44 -13.36
CA TRP A 510 -0.68 15.89 -13.31
C TRP A 510 -1.62 14.79 -12.79
N VAL A 511 -2.38 15.10 -11.74
CA VAL A 511 -3.28 14.14 -11.07
C VAL A 511 -4.43 13.63 -11.97
N GLY A 512 -4.77 14.35 -13.04
CA GLY A 512 -5.79 13.96 -14.02
C GLY A 512 -5.30 13.03 -15.12
N LEU A 513 -3.97 12.87 -15.30
CA LEU A 513 -3.37 12.19 -16.43
C LEU A 513 -3.91 10.78 -16.67
N LYS A 514 -3.85 9.92 -15.67
CA LYS A 514 -4.29 8.51 -15.79
C LYS A 514 -5.75 8.40 -16.15
N TYR A 515 -6.58 9.26 -15.56
CA TYR A 515 -8.02 9.27 -15.85
C TYR A 515 -8.30 9.68 -17.31
N VAL A 516 -7.63 10.73 -17.80
CA VAL A 516 -7.78 11.19 -19.18
C VAL A 516 -7.32 10.13 -20.18
N LEU A 517 -6.15 9.51 -19.95
CA LEU A 517 -5.64 8.46 -20.84
C LEU A 517 -6.55 7.24 -20.89
N PHE A 518 -7.16 6.88 -19.75
CA PHE A 518 -8.13 5.78 -19.70
C PHE A 518 -9.45 6.11 -20.42
N GLU A 519 -10.00 7.32 -20.21
CA GLU A 519 -11.23 7.76 -20.89
C GLU A 519 -11.00 7.90 -22.40
N TYR A 520 -9.77 8.30 -22.80
CA TYR A 520 -9.37 8.33 -24.21
C TYR A 520 -9.33 6.93 -24.82
N GLU A 521 -8.72 5.98 -24.14
CA GLU A 521 -8.72 4.57 -24.57
C GLU A 521 -10.14 3.99 -24.68
N ALA A 522 -11.00 4.33 -23.71
CA ALA A 522 -12.41 3.94 -23.75
C ALA A 522 -13.18 4.58 -24.94
N GLU A 523 -12.84 5.80 -25.34
CA GLU A 523 -13.39 6.45 -26.53
C GLU A 523 -12.96 5.73 -27.80
N LEU A 524 -11.68 5.39 -27.93
CA LEU A 524 -11.14 4.64 -29.05
C LEU A 524 -11.73 3.23 -29.19
N ALA A 525 -12.12 2.62 -28.07
CA ALA A 525 -12.74 1.30 -28.04
C ALA A 525 -14.21 1.32 -28.49
N LYS A 526 -14.88 2.48 -28.55
CA LYS A 526 -16.28 2.57 -28.99
C LYS A 526 -16.46 2.04 -30.42
N GLY A 527 -17.42 1.17 -30.60
CA GLY A 527 -17.73 0.54 -31.88
C GLY A 527 -16.77 -0.57 -32.32
N ARG A 528 -15.82 -0.97 -31.47
CA ARG A 528 -14.92 -2.10 -31.70
C ARG A 528 -15.33 -3.31 -30.88
N ASN A 529 -15.20 -4.52 -31.42
CA ASN A 529 -15.79 -5.74 -30.84
C ASN A 529 -15.12 -6.26 -29.58
N MET A 530 -13.97 -5.73 -29.18
CA MET A 530 -13.29 -6.14 -27.93
C MET A 530 -12.49 -4.95 -27.33
N PRO A 531 -12.66 -4.66 -26.03
CA PRO A 531 -11.73 -3.76 -25.35
C PRO A 531 -10.35 -4.42 -25.27
N ARG A 532 -9.29 -3.72 -25.66
CA ARG A 532 -7.90 -4.20 -25.54
C ARG A 532 -7.32 -3.98 -24.14
N ILE A 533 -7.86 -3.03 -23.38
CA ILE A 533 -7.61 -2.86 -21.95
C ILE A 533 -8.86 -3.27 -21.19
N SER A 534 -8.76 -4.30 -20.38
CA SER A 534 -9.90 -5.01 -19.84
C SER A 534 -10.58 -4.33 -18.64
N SER A 535 -9.90 -3.57 -17.81
CA SER A 535 -10.54 -2.81 -16.73
C SER A 535 -9.59 -1.83 -16.03
N TRP A 536 -10.15 -0.75 -15.44
CA TRP A 536 -9.43 0.17 -14.55
C TRP A 536 -8.81 -0.54 -13.34
N GLU A 537 -9.42 -1.58 -12.87
CA GLU A 537 -8.94 -2.40 -11.75
C GLU A 537 -7.64 -3.12 -12.08
N TYR A 538 -7.51 -3.57 -13.33
CA TYR A 538 -6.24 -4.11 -13.83
C TYR A 538 -5.12 -3.07 -13.78
N PHE A 539 -5.47 -1.80 -13.95
CA PHE A 539 -4.58 -0.65 -13.86
C PHE A 539 -4.09 -0.34 -12.44
N THR A 540 -4.79 -0.75 -11.39
CA THR A 540 -4.56 -0.26 -10.03
C THR A 540 -4.28 -1.33 -8.98
N LYS A 541 -4.61 -2.61 -9.21
CA LYS A 541 -4.77 -3.60 -8.13
C LYS A 541 -3.59 -4.53 -7.82
N THR A 542 -2.61 -4.71 -8.69
CA THR A 542 -1.49 -5.60 -8.35
C THR A 542 -0.16 -4.88 -8.24
N PRO A 543 0.69 -5.22 -7.24
CA PRO A 543 2.06 -4.69 -7.14
C PRO A 543 2.91 -5.01 -8.37
N LYS A 544 2.56 -6.08 -9.14
CA LYS A 544 3.29 -6.53 -10.34
C LYS A 544 2.80 -5.88 -11.65
N ASP A 545 1.55 -5.38 -11.69
CA ASP A 545 0.92 -4.83 -12.91
C ASP A 545 0.39 -3.41 -12.72
N LYS A 546 1.08 -2.59 -11.94
CA LYS A 546 0.77 -1.16 -11.86
C LYS A 546 0.94 -0.55 -13.24
N VAL A 547 -0.07 0.16 -13.74
CA VAL A 547 0.08 0.98 -14.93
C VAL A 547 1.13 2.03 -14.64
N SER A 548 2.24 1.95 -15.32
CA SER A 548 3.20 3.03 -15.42
C SER A 548 2.86 3.91 -16.62
N ILE A 549 3.23 5.16 -16.55
CA ILE A 549 3.13 6.06 -17.68
C ILE A 549 4.42 5.92 -18.49
N GLU A 550 4.29 5.47 -19.72
CA GLU A 550 5.38 5.36 -20.68
C GLU A 550 5.68 6.72 -21.30
N HIS A 551 6.96 7.03 -21.40
CA HIS A 551 7.48 8.14 -22.19
C HIS A 551 7.94 7.59 -23.56
N ILE A 552 7.19 7.85 -24.61
CA ILE A 552 7.55 7.39 -25.97
C ILE A 552 8.93 7.93 -26.33
N TYR A 553 9.15 9.25 -26.25
CA TYR A 553 10.46 9.87 -26.18
C TYR A 553 10.95 9.79 -24.73
N PRO A 554 12.06 9.08 -24.46
CA PRO A 554 12.49 8.81 -23.09
C PRO A 554 12.86 10.08 -22.30
N GLN A 555 12.67 10.05 -20.98
CA GLN A 555 13.10 11.15 -20.10
C GLN A 555 14.64 11.36 -20.13
N LYS A 556 15.41 10.29 -20.29
CA LYS A 556 16.87 10.33 -20.39
C LYS A 556 17.29 9.65 -21.71
N PRO A 557 17.13 10.31 -22.88
CA PRO A 557 17.42 9.70 -24.17
C PRO A 557 18.93 9.47 -24.34
N SER A 558 19.36 8.21 -24.37
CA SER A 558 20.77 7.84 -24.50
C SER A 558 21.15 7.36 -25.90
N LYS A 559 20.20 6.81 -26.66
CA LYS A 559 20.47 6.28 -27.98
C LYS A 559 20.65 7.40 -29.02
N TRP A 560 21.55 7.18 -29.99
CA TRP A 560 21.79 8.07 -31.12
C TRP A 560 20.50 8.46 -31.86
N TYR A 561 19.59 7.50 -32.10
CA TYR A 561 18.30 7.72 -32.72
C TYR A 561 17.55 8.92 -32.11
N TRP A 562 17.38 8.94 -30.80
CA TRP A 562 16.67 10.01 -30.11
C TRP A 562 17.41 11.34 -30.18
N ARG A 563 18.74 11.33 -30.09
CA ARG A 563 19.57 12.54 -30.20
C ARG A 563 19.46 13.15 -31.60
N ASN A 564 19.41 12.31 -32.63
CA ASN A 564 19.27 12.77 -34.01
C ASN A 564 17.88 13.34 -34.31
N GLN A 565 16.81 12.64 -33.94
CA GLN A 565 15.42 13.08 -34.10
C GLN A 565 15.13 14.41 -33.42
N PHE A 566 15.69 14.61 -32.21
CA PHE A 566 15.43 15.79 -31.38
C PHE A 566 16.56 16.83 -31.40
N ARG A 567 17.48 16.75 -32.32
CA ARG A 567 18.69 17.60 -32.44
C ARG A 567 18.42 19.09 -32.51
N LYS A 568 17.26 19.50 -33.04
CA LYS A 568 16.84 20.91 -33.12
C LYS A 568 16.53 21.53 -31.74
N TYR A 569 16.36 20.74 -30.75
CA TYR A 569 15.92 21.15 -29.41
C TYR A 569 16.92 20.67 -28.35
N PRO A 570 18.11 21.28 -28.28
CA PRO A 570 19.23 20.76 -27.50
C PRO A 570 19.16 21.12 -26.00
N SER A 571 18.38 22.14 -25.59
CA SER A 571 18.32 22.56 -24.19
C SER A 571 17.61 21.53 -23.31
N ASP A 572 18.06 21.38 -22.07
CA ASP A 572 17.45 20.44 -21.12
C ASP A 572 15.98 20.80 -20.83
N ALA A 573 15.66 22.11 -20.80
CA ALA A 573 14.27 22.55 -20.62
C ALA A 573 13.36 22.06 -21.77
N GLU A 574 13.80 22.16 -23.04
CA GLU A 574 13.04 21.67 -24.18
C GLU A 574 12.92 20.15 -24.19
N LYS A 575 13.99 19.43 -23.86
CA LYS A 575 13.96 17.95 -23.74
C LYS A 575 12.98 17.49 -22.67
N HIS A 576 13.01 18.11 -21.51
CA HIS A 576 12.06 17.80 -20.44
C HIS A 576 10.62 18.17 -20.81
N ALA A 577 10.40 19.31 -21.49
CA ALA A 577 9.08 19.69 -21.97
C ALA A 577 8.53 18.67 -22.97
N LEU A 578 9.35 18.24 -23.96
CA LEU A 578 8.97 17.21 -24.93
C LEU A 578 8.69 15.86 -24.26
N ALA A 579 9.55 15.44 -23.34
CA ALA A 579 9.38 14.17 -22.64
C ALA A 579 8.09 14.14 -21.81
N ASN A 580 7.77 15.23 -21.08
CA ASN A 580 6.65 15.28 -20.15
C ASN A 580 5.40 15.99 -20.72
N SER A 581 5.38 16.30 -22.02
CA SER A 581 4.17 16.78 -22.70
C SER A 581 3.13 15.67 -22.82
N LEU A 582 1.85 16.05 -22.73
CA LEU A 582 0.72 15.10 -22.81
C LEU A 582 0.80 14.18 -24.03
N GLY A 583 1.22 14.71 -25.17
CA GLY A 583 1.34 13.95 -26.42
C GLY A 583 2.37 12.82 -26.37
N ASN A 584 3.37 12.91 -25.48
CA ASN A 584 4.43 11.90 -25.35
C ASN A 584 4.10 10.77 -24.36
N LEU A 585 2.96 10.84 -23.67
CA LEU A 585 2.65 9.94 -22.57
C LEU A 585 1.62 8.88 -22.97
N LEU A 586 1.91 7.62 -22.67
CA LEU A 586 1.03 6.46 -22.84
C LEU A 586 0.86 5.72 -21.50
N ALA A 587 -0.31 5.11 -21.31
CA ALA A 587 -0.54 4.25 -20.16
C ALA A 587 -0.24 2.78 -20.53
N LEU A 588 0.80 2.20 -19.94
CA LEU A 588 1.22 0.81 -20.12
C LEU A 588 1.31 0.04 -18.82
N SER A 589 1.33 -1.30 -18.89
CA SER A 589 1.70 -2.10 -17.71
C SER A 589 3.17 -1.86 -17.34
N MET A 590 3.49 -1.94 -16.05
CA MET A 590 4.87 -1.72 -15.58
C MET A 590 5.89 -2.69 -16.20
N SER A 591 5.50 -3.95 -16.38
CA SER A 591 6.36 -4.98 -17.01
C SER A 591 6.69 -4.64 -18.46
N VAL A 592 5.72 -4.13 -19.20
CA VAL A 592 5.90 -3.71 -20.59
C VAL A 592 6.78 -2.46 -20.65
N ASN A 593 6.49 -1.45 -19.84
CA ASN A 593 7.28 -0.21 -19.82
C ASN A 593 8.75 -0.49 -19.47
N SER A 594 9.00 -1.33 -18.46
CA SER A 594 10.37 -1.72 -18.10
C SER A 594 11.12 -2.44 -19.22
N SER A 595 10.43 -3.09 -20.16
CA SER A 595 11.05 -3.76 -21.31
C SER A 595 11.34 -2.81 -22.47
N LEU A 596 10.66 -1.67 -22.56
CA LEU A 596 10.78 -0.72 -23.68
C LEU A 596 11.80 0.40 -23.42
N GLN A 597 11.92 0.85 -22.19
CA GLN A 597 12.88 1.85 -21.69
C GLN A 597 13.39 2.89 -22.74
N ASN A 598 14.67 2.88 -23.03
CA ASN A 598 15.38 3.77 -23.94
C ASN A 598 15.42 3.27 -25.40
N ASP A 599 14.68 2.23 -25.75
CA ASP A 599 14.69 1.69 -27.10
C ASP A 599 14.26 2.73 -28.14
N ASP A 600 14.81 2.65 -29.33
CA ASP A 600 14.39 3.48 -30.47
C ASP A 600 12.92 3.20 -30.82
N PHE A 601 12.28 4.11 -31.53
CA PHE A 601 10.85 4.05 -31.79
C PHE A 601 10.44 2.78 -32.57
N LYS A 602 11.27 2.34 -33.54
CA LYS A 602 11.00 1.10 -34.27
C LYS A 602 11.02 -0.12 -33.37
N SER A 603 11.99 -0.19 -32.45
CA SER A 603 12.09 -1.26 -31.46
C SER A 603 10.90 -1.23 -30.50
N LYS A 604 10.50 -0.05 -30.02
CA LYS A 604 9.29 0.11 -29.18
C LYS A 604 8.01 -0.35 -29.87
N LYS A 605 7.90 -0.15 -31.21
CA LYS A 605 6.75 -0.62 -32.00
C LYS A 605 6.70 -2.14 -32.13
N GLN A 606 7.83 -2.77 -32.47
CA GLN A 606 7.92 -4.16 -32.96
C GLN A 606 8.37 -5.17 -31.92
N ASN A 607 8.70 -4.78 -30.70
CA ASN A 607 9.08 -5.67 -29.62
C ASN A 607 7.97 -6.72 -29.37
N ARG A 608 8.31 -7.81 -28.67
CA ARG A 608 7.34 -8.85 -28.25
C ARG A 608 6.10 -8.25 -27.57
N TYR A 609 6.29 -7.15 -26.85
CA TYR A 609 5.25 -6.38 -26.16
C TYR A 609 5.15 -4.95 -26.71
N GLY A 610 5.45 -4.76 -28.00
CA GLY A 610 5.48 -3.45 -28.64
C GLY A 610 4.09 -2.86 -28.88
N TYR A 611 4.06 -1.57 -29.23
CA TYR A 611 2.84 -0.80 -29.43
C TYR A 611 1.90 -1.37 -30.49
N ASP A 612 2.41 -2.12 -31.47
CA ASP A 612 1.63 -2.78 -32.52
C ASP A 612 0.69 -3.87 -31.96
N LYS A 613 0.96 -4.37 -30.75
CA LYS A 613 0.20 -5.43 -30.06
C LYS A 613 -0.55 -4.92 -28.83
N GLY A 614 -0.37 -3.65 -28.51
CA GLY A 614 -0.90 -3.03 -27.29
C GLY A 614 -2.35 -2.55 -27.38
N SER A 615 -2.67 -1.56 -26.57
CA SER A 615 -3.96 -0.86 -26.51
C SER A 615 -4.30 -0.13 -27.81
N TYR A 616 -5.49 0.46 -27.91
CA TYR A 616 -5.85 1.25 -29.08
C TYR A 616 -5.03 2.53 -29.19
N SER A 617 -4.72 3.19 -28.09
CA SER A 617 -3.87 4.37 -28.05
C SER A 617 -2.40 4.05 -28.40
N GLU A 618 -1.89 2.87 -28.05
CA GLU A 618 -0.59 2.37 -28.53
C GLU A 618 -0.64 2.09 -30.05
N GLY A 619 -1.73 1.47 -30.54
CA GLY A 619 -1.93 1.21 -31.95
C GLY A 619 -1.94 2.47 -32.80
N GLU A 620 -2.52 3.60 -32.29
CA GLU A 620 -2.45 4.89 -32.98
C GLU A 620 -1.02 5.40 -33.13
N VAL A 621 -0.20 5.24 -32.10
CA VAL A 621 1.22 5.60 -32.16
C VAL A 621 1.99 4.66 -33.07
N ALA A 622 1.67 3.37 -33.09
CA ALA A 622 2.35 2.38 -33.90
C ALA A 622 2.15 2.55 -35.41
N ILE A 623 1.11 3.26 -35.85
CA ILE A 623 0.89 3.56 -37.29
C ILE A 623 1.94 4.53 -37.83
N LEU A 624 2.51 5.40 -37.00
CA LEU A 624 3.46 6.41 -37.41
C LEU A 624 4.80 5.75 -37.81
N ASP A 625 5.46 6.31 -38.84
CA ASP A 625 6.75 5.84 -39.28
C ASP A 625 7.84 6.17 -38.26
N ASP A 626 7.77 7.38 -37.70
CA ASP A 626 8.76 7.90 -36.77
C ASP A 626 8.11 8.71 -35.63
N TRP A 627 8.87 8.95 -34.55
CA TRP A 627 8.42 9.75 -33.42
C TRP A 627 9.25 11.04 -33.33
N THR A 628 8.62 12.15 -33.64
CA THR A 628 9.26 13.46 -33.72
C THR A 628 8.62 14.47 -32.76
N PRO A 629 9.27 15.63 -32.51
CA PRO A 629 8.65 16.71 -31.74
C PRO A 629 7.29 17.15 -32.29
N GLU A 630 7.13 17.15 -33.63
CA GLU A 630 5.89 17.51 -34.31
C GLU A 630 4.80 16.49 -34.07
N GLU A 631 5.12 15.20 -34.02
CA GLU A 631 4.14 14.14 -33.68
C GLU A 631 3.73 14.20 -32.21
N ILE A 632 4.66 14.56 -31.31
CA ILE A 632 4.30 14.85 -29.90
C ILE A 632 3.29 15.99 -29.83
N LEU A 633 3.54 17.07 -30.54
CA LEU A 633 2.64 18.22 -30.59
C LEU A 633 1.26 17.85 -31.16
N LYS A 634 1.22 17.20 -32.33
CA LYS A 634 -0.05 16.76 -32.96
C LYS A 634 -0.88 15.91 -32.05
N ARG A 635 -0.28 14.88 -31.46
CA ARG A 635 -0.98 13.99 -30.52
C ARG A 635 -1.42 14.75 -29.25
N GLY A 636 -0.57 15.67 -28.75
CA GLY A 636 -0.91 16.53 -27.61
C GLY A 636 -2.13 17.40 -27.88
N ILE A 637 -2.19 18.07 -29.03
CA ILE A 637 -3.36 18.84 -29.46
C ILE A 637 -4.59 17.97 -29.57
N HIS A 638 -4.49 16.79 -30.18
CA HIS A 638 -5.61 15.86 -30.32
C HIS A 638 -6.18 15.41 -28.95
N LEU A 639 -5.29 15.13 -27.98
CA LEU A 639 -5.72 14.80 -26.61
C LEU A 639 -6.36 15.99 -25.89
N LEU A 640 -5.90 17.23 -26.11
CA LEU A 640 -6.54 18.42 -25.57
C LEU A 640 -7.92 18.65 -26.19
N GLU A 641 -8.08 18.45 -27.50
CA GLU A 641 -9.39 18.50 -28.19
C GLU A 641 -10.36 17.41 -27.69
N PHE A 642 -9.83 16.20 -27.43
CA PHE A 642 -10.61 15.17 -26.74
C PHE A 642 -11.10 15.65 -25.37
N ILE A 643 -10.23 16.28 -24.55
CA ILE A 643 -10.60 16.85 -23.24
C ILE A 643 -11.71 17.90 -23.43
N GLU A 644 -11.57 18.84 -24.35
CA GLU A 644 -12.58 19.87 -24.62
C GLU A 644 -13.95 19.26 -24.93
N LYS A 645 -13.97 18.31 -25.87
CA LYS A 645 -15.19 17.64 -26.30
C LYS A 645 -15.80 16.79 -25.19
N ARG A 646 -14.98 16.04 -24.46
CA ARG A 646 -15.44 15.09 -23.45
C ARG A 646 -16.07 15.77 -22.23
N TRP A 647 -15.53 16.90 -21.81
CA TRP A 647 -16.01 17.65 -20.64
C TRP A 647 -16.67 18.99 -20.97
N ASN A 648 -16.95 19.25 -22.23
CA ASN A 648 -17.62 20.47 -22.71
C ASN A 648 -16.98 21.74 -22.13
N LEU A 649 -15.71 21.96 -22.47
CA LEU A 649 -14.90 23.11 -22.03
C LEU A 649 -14.04 23.64 -23.18
N SER A 650 -13.43 24.82 -23.01
CA SER A 650 -12.50 25.38 -24.00
C SER A 650 -11.12 25.62 -23.36
N LEU A 651 -10.08 25.18 -24.03
CA LEU A 651 -8.69 25.41 -23.67
C LEU A 651 -8.05 26.54 -24.51
N GLY A 652 -8.87 27.27 -25.24
CA GLY A 652 -8.48 28.46 -25.99
C GLY A 652 -8.02 28.18 -27.41
N SER A 653 -7.21 29.10 -27.97
CA SER A 653 -6.69 29.01 -29.33
C SER A 653 -5.67 27.87 -29.50
N TYR A 654 -5.24 27.62 -30.72
CA TYR A 654 -4.17 26.68 -31.01
C TYR A 654 -2.89 27.04 -30.23
N GLU A 655 -2.49 28.32 -30.22
CA GLU A 655 -1.32 28.81 -29.47
C GLU A 655 -1.45 28.61 -27.97
N SER A 656 -2.68 28.79 -27.44
CA SER A 656 -2.99 28.50 -26.02
C SER A 656 -2.78 27.01 -25.70
N LYS A 657 -3.25 26.13 -26.58
CA LYS A 657 -3.07 24.67 -26.42
C LYS A 657 -1.60 24.27 -26.53
N VAL A 658 -0.84 24.85 -27.47
CA VAL A 658 0.61 24.63 -27.57
C VAL A 658 1.33 25.09 -26.30
N SER A 659 0.90 26.24 -25.73
CA SER A 659 1.43 26.71 -24.45
C SER A 659 1.09 25.78 -23.28
N LEU A 660 -0.13 25.25 -23.25
CA LEU A 660 -0.54 24.26 -22.24
C LEU A 660 0.28 22.97 -22.32
N LEU A 661 0.72 22.57 -23.53
CA LEU A 661 1.58 21.42 -23.74
C LEU A 661 3.05 21.67 -23.38
N GLY A 662 3.43 22.92 -23.07
CA GLY A 662 4.82 23.33 -22.80
C GLY A 662 5.69 23.38 -24.06
N LEU A 663 5.10 23.46 -25.26
CA LEU A 663 5.78 23.27 -26.54
C LEU A 663 5.81 24.55 -27.41
N THR A 664 5.72 25.74 -26.83
CA THR A 664 5.72 27.02 -27.57
C THR A 664 6.94 27.21 -28.47
N PHE A 665 8.09 26.66 -28.09
CA PHE A 665 9.31 26.72 -28.85
C PHE A 665 9.23 25.97 -30.21
N LEU A 666 8.23 25.11 -30.42
CA LEU A 666 7.98 24.45 -31.72
C LEU A 666 7.34 25.39 -32.74
N LEU A 667 6.75 26.49 -32.29
CA LEU A 667 6.20 27.54 -33.18
C LEU A 667 7.29 28.42 -33.80
N ASP A 668 8.47 28.42 -33.22
CA ASP A 668 9.61 29.19 -33.71
C ASP A 668 10.24 28.42 -34.88
N GLY A 669 10.28 29.06 -36.07
CA GLY A 669 10.88 28.48 -37.26
C GLY A 669 12.40 28.35 -37.13
N ARG A 670 12.86 27.28 -36.51
CA ARG A 670 14.31 27.02 -36.37
C ARG A 670 14.93 26.43 -37.64
N PRO A 671 16.16 26.82 -38.00
CA PRO A 671 16.87 26.26 -39.13
C PRO A 671 17.12 24.75 -38.93
N ASP A 672 17.22 24.02 -40.04
CA ASP A 672 17.60 22.61 -39.98
C ASP A 672 19.02 22.45 -39.45
N VAL A 673 19.17 21.55 -38.54
CA VAL A 673 20.46 21.13 -37.98
C VAL A 673 20.90 19.87 -38.74
N PRO A 674 22.15 19.80 -39.25
CA PRO A 674 22.64 18.61 -39.95
C PRO A 674 22.49 17.36 -39.09
N GLU A 675 22.27 16.22 -39.75
CA GLU A 675 22.25 14.93 -39.04
C GLU A 675 23.57 14.68 -38.33
N VAL A 676 23.48 14.26 -37.09
CA VAL A 676 24.64 13.76 -36.34
C VAL A 676 24.94 12.36 -36.86
N GLN A 677 26.11 12.16 -37.48
CA GLN A 677 26.52 10.82 -37.88
C GLN A 677 26.71 9.96 -36.64
N GLU A 678 26.21 8.72 -36.71
CA GLU A 678 26.49 7.71 -35.69
C GLU A 678 28.01 7.43 -35.71
N ILE A 679 28.66 7.66 -34.60
CA ILE A 679 30.11 7.39 -34.51
C ILE A 679 30.29 5.87 -34.42
N ASP A 680 30.98 5.31 -35.40
CA ASP A 680 31.37 3.91 -35.42
C ASP A 680 32.62 3.70 -34.57
N TYR A 681 32.42 3.06 -33.40
CA TYR A 681 33.52 2.70 -32.50
C TYR A 681 34.13 1.32 -32.79
N SER A 682 33.75 0.64 -33.89
CA SER A 682 34.21 -0.72 -34.20
C SER A 682 35.73 -0.84 -34.37
N SER A 683 36.41 0.24 -34.78
CA SER A 683 37.87 0.28 -34.84
C SER A 683 38.58 0.09 -33.48
N ARG A 684 37.86 0.25 -32.39
CA ARG A 684 38.42 0.06 -31.04
C ARG A 684 38.29 -1.36 -30.53
N ASP A 685 37.70 -2.27 -31.31
CA ASP A 685 37.55 -3.69 -30.97
C ASP A 685 38.72 -4.57 -31.41
N GLU A 686 39.82 -3.97 -31.86
CA GLU A 686 40.97 -4.65 -32.44
C GLU A 686 41.59 -5.72 -31.54
N HIS A 687 41.54 -5.51 -30.21
CA HIS A 687 42.10 -6.41 -29.21
C HIS A 687 41.03 -7.28 -28.47
N PHE A 688 39.80 -7.28 -28.95
CA PHE A 688 38.73 -8.13 -28.41
C PHE A 688 38.99 -9.62 -28.77
N LYS A 689 39.09 -10.48 -27.77
CA LYS A 689 39.36 -11.91 -27.93
C LYS A 689 38.13 -12.81 -27.71
N GLY A 690 37.04 -12.29 -27.13
CA GLY A 690 35.83 -13.04 -26.77
C GLY A 690 36.02 -13.97 -25.58
N GLU A 691 36.94 -13.67 -24.68
CA GLU A 691 37.17 -14.42 -23.45
C GLU A 691 36.03 -14.20 -22.46
N LYS A 692 35.91 -15.13 -21.47
CA LYS A 692 34.84 -15.03 -20.46
C LYS A 692 34.97 -13.74 -19.63
N GLY A 693 33.92 -12.90 -19.63
CA GLY A 693 33.90 -11.59 -18.96
C GLY A 693 34.34 -10.41 -19.82
N GLU A 694 34.89 -10.65 -21.02
CA GLU A 694 35.29 -9.61 -21.96
C GLU A 694 34.09 -9.12 -22.77
N MET A 695 34.08 -7.81 -23.07
CA MET A 695 33.11 -7.11 -23.89
C MET A 695 33.85 -6.31 -24.98
N LYS A 696 33.21 -6.08 -26.13
CA LYS A 696 33.71 -5.14 -27.13
C LYS A 696 33.76 -3.72 -26.60
N VAL A 697 34.84 -3.00 -26.80
CA VAL A 697 34.99 -1.60 -26.41
C VAL A 697 33.88 -0.77 -27.05
N SER A 698 33.58 -1.01 -28.32
CA SER A 698 32.50 -0.34 -29.07
C SER A 698 31.12 -0.54 -28.38
N GLU A 699 30.82 -1.73 -27.85
CA GLU A 699 29.58 -2.03 -27.17
C GLU A 699 29.53 -1.38 -25.78
N HIS A 700 30.66 -1.31 -25.07
CA HIS A 700 30.77 -0.60 -23.80
C HIS A 700 30.51 0.91 -23.98
N LEU A 701 31.13 1.53 -24.99
CA LEU A 701 31.01 2.95 -25.29
C LEU A 701 29.60 3.35 -25.74
N LYS A 702 28.91 2.53 -26.54
CA LYS A 702 27.52 2.79 -26.95
C LYS A 702 26.55 3.05 -25.81
N LYS A 703 26.86 2.58 -24.62
CA LYS A 703 26.04 2.76 -23.39
C LYS A 703 26.40 4.03 -22.62
N LYS A 704 27.40 4.79 -23.02
CA LYS A 704 27.98 5.92 -22.28
C LYS A 704 27.60 7.26 -22.88
N ASP A 705 27.72 8.33 -22.06
CA ASP A 705 27.47 9.71 -22.49
C ASP A 705 28.52 10.18 -23.50
N LEU A 706 28.10 10.83 -24.58
CA LEU A 706 29.01 11.24 -25.66
C LEU A 706 30.13 12.17 -25.16
N TYR A 707 29.81 13.12 -24.28
CA TYR A 707 30.80 14.02 -23.69
C TYR A 707 31.88 13.26 -22.93
N LEU A 708 31.49 12.23 -22.17
CA LEU A 708 32.44 11.40 -21.42
C LEU A 708 33.23 10.46 -22.34
N ILE A 709 32.64 10.04 -23.47
CA ILE A 709 33.34 9.25 -24.49
C ILE A 709 34.43 10.11 -25.12
N GLU A 710 34.09 11.34 -25.56
CA GLU A 710 35.06 12.28 -26.12
C GLU A 710 36.19 12.57 -25.13
N TYR A 711 35.84 12.81 -23.88
CA TYR A 711 36.83 13.03 -22.83
C TYR A 711 37.69 11.80 -22.56
N TYR A 712 37.12 10.60 -22.58
CA TYR A 712 37.89 9.36 -22.53
C TYR A 712 38.87 9.24 -23.72
N PHE A 713 38.44 9.59 -24.91
CA PHE A 713 39.34 9.55 -26.07
C PHE A 713 40.49 10.54 -25.95
N GLU A 714 40.31 11.72 -25.43
CA GLU A 714 41.39 12.65 -25.13
C GLU A 714 42.41 12.02 -24.17
N ILE A 715 41.94 11.33 -23.12
CA ILE A 715 42.82 10.61 -22.17
C ILE A 715 43.59 9.50 -22.88
N PHE A 716 42.89 8.69 -23.68
CA PHE A 716 43.52 7.56 -24.35
C PHE A 716 44.57 8.01 -25.37
N GLU A 717 44.27 8.98 -26.23
CA GLU A 717 45.20 9.46 -27.22
C GLU A 717 46.43 10.14 -26.59
N ALA A 718 46.25 10.97 -25.58
CA ALA A 718 47.34 11.58 -24.84
C ALA A 718 48.25 10.57 -24.13
N LEU A 719 47.68 9.44 -23.65
CA LEU A 719 48.46 8.31 -23.10
C LEU A 719 49.13 7.52 -24.22
N LYS A 720 48.47 7.34 -25.38
CA LYS A 720 49.01 6.62 -26.53
C LYS A 720 50.26 7.30 -27.09
N GLU A 721 50.31 8.65 -27.09
CA GLU A 721 51.50 9.41 -27.44
C GLU A 721 52.68 9.11 -26.50
N LYS A 722 52.44 8.92 -25.20
CA LYS A 722 53.45 8.61 -24.20
C LYS A 722 53.81 7.12 -24.15
N ILE A 723 52.86 6.25 -24.49
CA ILE A 723 52.97 4.77 -24.42
C ILE A 723 52.52 4.21 -25.79
N PRO A 724 53.39 4.14 -26.82
CA PRO A 724 52.96 3.72 -28.16
C PRO A 724 52.38 2.32 -28.25
N SER A 725 52.72 1.42 -27.30
CA SER A 725 52.22 0.05 -27.20
C SER A 725 50.88 -0.06 -26.44
N LEU A 726 50.29 1.08 -25.98
CA LEU A 726 49.03 1.12 -25.26
C LEU A 726 47.88 0.60 -26.14
N TYR A 727 47.03 -0.25 -25.55
CA TYR A 727 45.79 -0.73 -26.14
C TYR A 727 44.70 -0.84 -25.08
N GLU A 728 43.48 -1.00 -25.50
CA GLU A 728 42.29 -1.09 -24.65
C GLU A 728 41.54 -2.40 -24.83
N THR A 729 40.96 -2.87 -23.75
CA THR A 729 39.97 -3.98 -23.72
C THR A 729 38.86 -3.55 -22.81
N ALA A 730 37.67 -4.12 -22.94
CA ALA A 730 36.54 -3.75 -22.06
C ALA A 730 35.93 -4.94 -21.39
N THR A 731 35.29 -4.66 -20.25
CA THR A 731 34.39 -5.55 -19.51
C THR A 731 33.02 -4.90 -19.43
N ASN A 732 32.05 -5.54 -18.78
CA ASN A 732 30.77 -4.90 -18.51
C ASN A 732 30.86 -3.63 -17.63
N HIS A 733 31.92 -3.49 -16.85
CA HIS A 733 32.05 -2.47 -15.81
C HIS A 733 33.04 -1.37 -16.14
N TYR A 734 34.13 -1.67 -16.86
CA TYR A 734 35.22 -0.70 -17.13
C TYR A 734 35.94 -0.99 -18.44
N ILE A 735 36.72 -0.02 -18.90
CA ILE A 735 37.68 -0.19 -19.96
C ILE A 735 39.07 -0.31 -19.36
N ALA A 736 39.77 -1.40 -19.62
CA ALA A 736 41.14 -1.63 -19.16
C ALA A 736 42.14 -1.05 -20.15
N LEU A 737 43.02 -0.20 -19.69
CA LEU A 737 44.18 0.25 -20.45
C LEU A 737 45.36 -0.70 -20.18
N ARG A 738 45.92 -1.28 -21.25
CA ARG A 738 47.00 -2.26 -21.21
C ARG A 738 48.12 -1.85 -22.17
N CYS A 739 49.31 -2.41 -21.97
CA CYS A 739 50.44 -2.24 -22.90
C CYS A 739 50.99 -3.60 -23.34
N ALA A 740 51.59 -3.67 -24.51
CA ALA A 740 52.09 -4.93 -25.09
C ALA A 740 53.22 -5.55 -24.27
N GLU A 741 53.96 -4.75 -23.53
CA GLU A 741 55.12 -5.16 -22.72
C GLU A 741 54.75 -6.00 -21.47
N THR A 742 53.54 -5.74 -20.89
CA THR A 742 53.16 -6.39 -19.67
C THR A 742 51.84 -7.20 -19.75
N SER A 743 51.02 -6.94 -20.76
CA SER A 743 49.67 -7.48 -20.97
C SER A 743 48.71 -7.33 -19.75
N LYS A 744 49.10 -6.54 -18.75
CA LYS A 744 48.30 -6.28 -17.51
C LYS A 744 47.69 -4.90 -17.51
N ASN A 745 46.59 -4.70 -16.71
CA ASN A 745 45.93 -3.40 -16.59
C ASN A 745 46.91 -2.36 -15.99
N LEU A 746 47.16 -1.30 -16.77
CA LEU A 746 47.84 -0.08 -16.29
C LEU A 746 46.87 0.81 -15.53
N ALA A 747 45.66 0.90 -16.05
CA ALA A 747 44.56 1.62 -15.45
C ALA A 747 43.24 1.00 -15.84
N GLU A 748 42.23 1.19 -15.00
CA GLU A 748 40.83 0.86 -15.28
C GLU A 748 40.02 2.17 -15.37
N ILE A 749 39.29 2.35 -16.46
CA ILE A 749 38.53 3.55 -16.77
C ILE A 749 37.05 3.26 -16.58
N HIS A 750 36.45 3.82 -15.56
CA HIS A 750 35.04 3.72 -15.26
C HIS A 750 34.31 5.00 -15.70
N ILE A 751 33.57 4.93 -16.81
CA ILE A 751 32.78 6.06 -17.32
C ILE A 751 31.44 6.10 -16.56
N GLN A 752 31.26 7.08 -15.67
CA GLN A 752 30.10 7.20 -14.78
C GLN A 752 29.11 8.25 -15.31
N ASN A 753 28.12 7.83 -16.11
CA ASN A 753 27.11 8.70 -16.74
C ASN A 753 26.32 9.54 -15.71
N SER A 754 25.85 8.92 -14.63
CA SER A 754 25.03 9.58 -13.61
C SER A 754 25.72 10.73 -12.88
N LYS A 755 27.06 10.67 -12.78
CA LYS A 755 27.89 11.67 -12.10
C LYS A 755 28.66 12.58 -13.06
N ARG A 756 28.49 12.40 -14.36
CA ARG A 756 29.22 13.11 -15.43
C ARG A 756 30.72 13.19 -15.14
N LYS A 757 31.34 12.07 -14.76
CA LYS A 757 32.76 11.99 -14.45
C LYS A 757 33.38 10.68 -14.93
N ILE A 758 34.70 10.70 -15.14
CA ILE A 758 35.51 9.51 -15.35
C ILE A 758 36.25 9.19 -14.05
N CYS A 759 36.09 7.94 -13.59
CA CYS A 759 36.88 7.42 -12.47
C CYS A 759 38.02 6.54 -13.04
N ILE A 760 39.24 6.83 -12.68
CA ILE A 760 40.42 6.09 -13.09
C ILE A 760 40.99 5.37 -11.87
N ILE A 761 41.20 4.08 -11.98
CA ILE A 761 41.90 3.29 -10.94
C ILE A 761 43.24 2.84 -11.53
N THR A 762 44.35 3.19 -10.86
CA THR A 762 45.70 2.90 -11.32
C THR A 762 46.60 2.59 -10.15
N LYS A 763 47.89 2.40 -10.35
CA LYS A 763 48.89 2.19 -9.28
C LYS A 763 49.19 3.50 -8.56
N SER A 764 49.34 3.46 -7.27
CA SER A 764 49.79 4.61 -6.45
C SER A 764 51.08 5.18 -6.97
N PRO A 765 51.18 6.50 -7.22
CA PRO A 765 52.41 7.11 -7.66
C PRO A 765 53.51 6.99 -6.60
N SER A 766 54.79 6.87 -7.02
CA SER A 766 55.95 6.83 -6.15
C SER A 766 56.47 8.25 -5.86
N THR A 767 56.10 9.21 -6.68
CA THR A 767 56.52 10.63 -6.57
C THR A 767 55.55 11.37 -5.65
N GLU A 768 56.09 12.09 -4.63
CA GLU A 768 55.31 13.00 -3.81
C GLU A 768 54.99 14.31 -4.59
N GLY A 769 53.80 14.87 -4.40
CA GLY A 769 53.41 16.17 -4.94
C GLY A 769 52.15 16.19 -5.83
N TYR A 770 51.54 15.06 -6.11
CA TYR A 770 50.22 15.02 -6.80
C TYR A 770 49.13 15.45 -5.84
N THR A 771 48.27 16.37 -6.33
CA THR A 771 47.08 16.87 -5.58
C THR A 771 45.78 16.22 -6.01
N VAL A 772 45.84 15.38 -7.07
CA VAL A 772 44.67 14.69 -7.64
C VAL A 772 44.73 13.20 -7.30
N GLY A 773 43.60 12.70 -6.83
CA GLY A 773 43.42 11.29 -6.49
C GLY A 773 43.65 10.96 -5.02
N GLU A 774 43.33 9.74 -4.68
CA GLU A 774 43.43 9.22 -3.31
C GLU A 774 43.93 7.77 -3.32
N LYS A 775 44.77 7.42 -2.32
CA LYS A 775 45.16 6.05 -2.12
C LYS A 775 43.99 5.24 -1.58
N LEU A 776 43.66 4.12 -2.24
CA LEU A 776 42.68 3.20 -1.75
C LEU A 776 43.14 2.46 -0.50
N PRO A 777 42.25 1.99 0.37
CA PRO A 777 42.59 1.26 1.58
C PRO A 777 43.55 0.08 1.33
N ASP A 778 44.47 -0.19 2.23
CA ASP A 778 45.49 -1.25 2.08
C ASP A 778 44.92 -2.68 2.05
N ASN A 779 43.61 -2.84 2.31
CA ASN A 779 42.89 -4.11 2.18
C ASN A 779 42.29 -4.35 0.79
N PHE A 780 42.49 -3.46 -0.16
CA PHE A 780 42.23 -3.72 -1.55
C PHE A 780 43.14 -4.82 -2.11
N LEU A 781 42.55 -5.82 -2.75
CA LEU A 781 43.25 -7.08 -3.06
C LEU A 781 43.98 -7.09 -4.42
N TRP A 782 44.20 -5.97 -5.10
CA TRP A 782 44.93 -5.92 -6.37
C TRP A 782 45.97 -4.82 -6.46
N SER A 783 46.78 -4.86 -7.47
CA SER A 783 47.95 -3.97 -7.64
C SER A 783 47.61 -2.53 -7.99
N LEU A 784 46.37 -2.25 -8.40
CA LEU A 784 45.86 -0.91 -8.71
C LEU A 784 45.20 -0.33 -7.46
N ASN A 785 45.90 0.50 -6.73
CA ASN A 785 45.54 0.97 -5.41
C ASN A 785 45.40 2.49 -5.28
N TYR A 786 45.22 3.19 -6.40
CA TYR A 786 45.09 4.64 -6.45
C TYR A 786 43.92 5.04 -7.33
N ARG A 787 43.05 5.95 -6.86
CA ARG A 787 41.85 6.37 -7.55
C ARG A 787 41.82 7.83 -7.86
N ILE A 788 41.47 8.20 -9.09
CA ILE A 788 41.39 9.57 -9.60
C ILE A 788 40.00 9.82 -10.15
N TYR A 789 39.40 10.97 -9.84
CA TYR A 789 38.13 11.40 -10.42
C TYR A 789 38.36 12.63 -11.31
N LEU A 790 37.90 12.54 -12.57
CA LEU A 790 37.94 13.64 -13.53
C LEU A 790 36.49 14.04 -13.87
N LYS A 791 36.07 15.24 -13.47
CA LYS A 791 34.75 15.80 -13.83
C LYS A 791 34.83 16.75 -15.02
N GLU A 792 35.89 17.53 -15.10
CA GLU A 792 36.20 18.48 -16.13
C GLU A 792 37.70 18.39 -16.46
N LYS A 793 38.21 19.18 -17.39
CA LYS A 793 39.63 19.13 -17.78
C LYS A 793 40.63 19.56 -16.69
N GLU A 794 40.12 19.92 -15.50
CA GLU A 794 40.97 20.17 -14.36
C GLU A 794 41.72 18.90 -13.94
N ASN A 795 42.99 19.05 -13.69
CA ASN A 795 43.90 17.97 -13.25
C ASN A 795 44.18 16.87 -14.30
N PHE A 796 43.86 17.12 -15.57
CA PHE A 796 44.06 16.17 -16.67
C PHE A 796 45.51 15.72 -16.79
N ASP A 797 46.48 16.67 -16.82
CA ASP A 797 47.89 16.37 -16.96
C ASP A 797 48.47 15.61 -15.76
N GLN A 798 47.98 15.88 -14.53
CA GLN A 798 48.39 15.12 -13.35
C GLN A 798 47.89 13.66 -13.45
N ALA A 799 46.66 13.42 -13.91
CA ALA A 799 46.14 12.05 -14.06
C ALA A 799 46.95 11.28 -15.13
N LEU A 800 47.29 11.91 -16.26
CA LEU A 800 48.12 11.29 -17.28
C LEU A 800 49.53 10.94 -16.77
N ASN A 801 50.14 11.81 -15.99
CA ASN A 801 51.46 11.59 -15.44
C ASN A 801 51.47 10.45 -14.40
N ILE A 802 50.45 10.32 -13.55
CA ILE A 802 50.29 9.23 -12.62
C ILE A 802 50.16 7.88 -13.37
N ILE A 803 49.36 7.81 -14.43
CA ILE A 803 49.21 6.59 -15.25
C ILE A 803 50.54 6.26 -15.95
N PHE A 804 51.23 7.24 -16.44
CA PHE A 804 52.54 7.07 -17.08
C PHE A 804 53.61 6.60 -16.09
N GLU A 805 53.62 7.11 -14.88
CA GLU A 805 54.50 6.63 -13.80
C GLU A 805 54.18 5.18 -13.41
N ALA A 806 52.91 4.80 -13.38
CA ALA A 806 52.48 3.41 -13.18
C ALA A 806 53.04 2.49 -14.29
N TYR A 807 53.03 2.95 -15.56
CA TYR A 807 53.66 2.25 -16.70
C TYR A 807 55.16 2.05 -16.48
N GLN A 808 55.89 3.14 -16.19
CA GLN A 808 57.32 3.09 -15.96
C GLN A 808 57.73 2.16 -14.79
N THR A 809 56.96 2.19 -13.72
CA THR A 809 57.18 1.35 -12.57
C THR A 809 56.95 -0.14 -12.90
N ARG A 810 55.96 -0.45 -13.73
CA ARG A 810 55.66 -1.82 -14.14
C ARG A 810 56.73 -2.39 -15.08
N ILE A 811 57.28 -1.59 -15.97
CA ILE A 811 58.37 -2.04 -16.83
C ILE A 811 59.66 -2.26 -16.05
N SER A 812 59.95 -1.37 -15.09
CA SER A 812 61.22 -1.46 -14.31
C SER A 812 61.24 -2.57 -13.25
N SER A 813 60.10 -2.98 -12.76
CA SER A 813 60.04 -3.91 -11.62
C SER A 813 60.05 -5.41 -11.97
N GLY A 814 59.74 -5.82 -13.21
CA GLY A 814 59.77 -7.24 -13.66
C GLY A 814 58.96 -8.21 -12.80
N ILE A 815 58.09 -7.73 -11.92
CA ILE A 815 57.39 -8.49 -10.87
C ILE A 815 56.08 -9.06 -11.43
N THR A 816 55.90 -10.38 -11.29
CA THR A 816 54.65 -11.10 -11.49
C THR A 816 53.79 -11.02 -10.23
N ASP A 817 52.92 -10.03 -10.12
CA ASP A 817 51.86 -10.04 -9.12
C ASP A 817 50.74 -11.04 -9.52
N GLU A 818 50.40 -11.97 -8.63
CA GLU A 818 49.19 -12.78 -8.77
C GLU A 818 47.95 -11.86 -8.66
N GLU A 819 47.38 -11.44 -9.80
CA GLU A 819 46.15 -10.67 -9.81
C GLU A 819 44.94 -11.58 -9.56
N ILE A 820 43.99 -11.09 -8.81
CA ILE A 820 42.74 -11.82 -8.56
C ILE A 820 41.94 -11.83 -9.84
N GLU A 821 41.69 -13.03 -10.38
CA GLU A 821 40.97 -13.24 -11.63
C GLU A 821 39.45 -12.99 -11.56
N ASP A 822 38.87 -12.76 -10.37
CA ASP A 822 37.41 -12.63 -10.17
C ASP A 822 36.94 -11.18 -10.38
N GLU A 823 36.45 -10.88 -11.60
CA GLU A 823 35.94 -9.57 -12.01
C GLU A 823 34.73 -9.09 -11.20
N THR A 824 33.85 -10.00 -10.80
CA THR A 824 32.66 -9.70 -10.00
C THR A 824 33.07 -9.17 -8.64
N LYS A 825 34.11 -9.75 -8.05
CA LYS A 825 34.64 -9.31 -6.76
C LYS A 825 35.32 -7.94 -6.85
N ARG A 826 36.00 -7.67 -7.97
CA ARG A 826 36.59 -6.35 -8.23
C ARG A 826 35.52 -5.25 -8.35
N ALA A 827 34.50 -5.49 -9.15
CA ALA A 827 33.39 -4.55 -9.31
C ALA A 827 32.71 -4.23 -7.97
N GLN A 828 32.45 -5.25 -7.15
CA GLN A 828 31.87 -5.10 -5.82
C GLN A 828 32.76 -4.24 -4.89
N ILE A 829 34.08 -4.47 -4.86
CA ILE A 829 34.97 -3.69 -4.01
C ILE A 829 35.04 -2.21 -4.43
N VAL A 830 35.05 -1.91 -5.74
CA VAL A 830 35.02 -0.54 -6.26
C VAL A 830 33.70 0.14 -5.87
N ARG A 831 32.59 -0.54 -6.06
CA ARG A 831 31.26 -0.03 -5.72
C ARG A 831 31.14 0.25 -4.21
N THR A 832 31.61 -0.65 -3.37
CA THR A 832 31.63 -0.42 -1.90
C THR A 832 32.47 0.80 -1.54
N ALA A 833 33.60 1.02 -2.21
CA ALA A 833 34.44 2.20 -1.97
C ALA A 833 33.77 3.50 -2.41
N ASP A 834 33.02 3.48 -3.51
CA ASP A 834 32.21 4.62 -3.96
C ASP A 834 31.07 4.94 -3.00
N MET A 835 30.38 3.92 -2.49
CA MET A 835 29.36 4.07 -1.44
C MET A 835 29.95 4.65 -0.15
N LEU A 836 31.16 4.21 0.25
CA LEU A 836 31.85 4.75 1.42
C LEU A 836 32.24 6.22 1.21
N ALA A 837 32.70 6.60 0.02
CA ALA A 837 33.01 7.99 -0.30
C ALA A 837 31.77 8.87 -0.19
N LEU A 838 30.63 8.40 -0.69
CA LEU A 838 29.34 9.09 -0.57
C LEU A 838 28.93 9.27 0.92
N VAL A 839 29.02 8.21 1.73
CA VAL A 839 28.67 8.30 3.17
C VAL A 839 29.61 9.24 3.92
N LYS A 840 30.93 9.30 3.56
CA LYS A 840 31.88 10.27 4.11
C LYS A 840 31.53 11.72 3.77
N GLU A 841 30.99 11.96 2.58
CA GLU A 841 30.50 13.29 2.20
C GLU A 841 29.38 13.75 3.15
N TYR A 842 28.43 12.88 3.48
CA TYR A 842 27.35 13.19 4.42
C TYR A 842 27.83 13.23 5.87
N GLU A 843 28.89 12.48 6.23
CA GLU A 843 29.57 12.61 7.53
C GLU A 843 30.22 14.00 7.69
N SER A 844 30.88 14.52 6.64
CA SER A 844 31.45 15.87 6.65
C SER A 844 30.39 16.97 6.80
N LYS A 845 29.15 16.71 6.38
CA LYS A 845 27.97 17.58 6.55
C LYS A 845 27.29 17.40 7.91
N GLY A 846 27.76 16.49 8.76
CA GLY A 846 27.18 16.20 10.08
C GLY A 846 25.86 15.44 10.06
N VAL A 847 25.48 14.85 8.93
CA VAL A 847 24.20 14.10 8.76
C VAL A 847 24.33 12.70 9.35
N VAL A 848 25.46 12.03 9.13
CA VAL A 848 25.73 10.68 9.62
C VAL A 848 27.08 10.65 10.33
N GLN A 849 27.36 9.57 11.06
CA GLN A 849 28.67 9.28 11.68
C GLN A 849 29.06 7.84 11.36
N ILE A 850 30.20 7.65 10.69
CA ILE A 850 30.69 6.34 10.31
C ILE A 850 31.27 5.65 11.56
N LEU A 851 30.86 4.39 11.76
CA LEU A 851 31.27 3.56 12.90
C LEU A 851 32.29 2.51 12.49
N HIS A 852 32.14 1.90 11.33
CA HIS A 852 32.99 0.87 10.77
C HIS A 852 32.79 0.72 9.27
N SER A 853 33.87 0.42 8.54
CA SER A 853 33.75 0.04 7.12
C SER A 853 34.83 -0.96 6.74
N ASN A 854 34.51 -1.77 5.76
CA ASN A 854 35.41 -2.66 5.05
C ASN A 854 35.01 -2.76 3.57
N ASN A 855 35.58 -3.69 2.82
CA ASN A 855 35.31 -3.87 1.40
C ASN A 855 33.90 -4.47 1.07
N ARG A 856 33.02 -4.64 2.06
CA ARG A 856 31.66 -5.19 1.88
C ARG A 856 30.59 -4.48 2.73
N TYR A 857 30.98 -3.91 3.87
CA TYR A 857 30.06 -3.32 4.81
C TYR A 857 30.45 -1.89 5.16
N ILE A 858 29.45 -0.99 5.20
CA ILE A 858 29.60 0.37 5.71
C ILE A 858 28.58 0.53 6.83
N ARG A 859 29.03 0.78 8.06
CA ARG A 859 28.18 0.96 9.23
C ARG A 859 28.27 2.39 9.72
N PHE A 860 27.14 2.99 9.97
CA PHE A 860 27.04 4.37 10.44
C PHE A 860 25.79 4.56 11.29
N THR A 861 25.74 5.65 12.03
CA THR A 861 24.55 6.09 12.80
C THR A 861 24.30 7.56 12.51
N THR A 862 23.22 8.12 13.08
CA THR A 862 22.99 9.57 13.06
C THR A 862 23.24 10.16 14.45
N PRO A 863 23.54 11.46 14.54
CA PRO A 863 23.67 12.13 15.84
C PRO A 863 22.41 11.98 16.69
N ILE A 864 21.23 12.01 16.08
CA ILE A 864 19.94 11.90 16.75
C ILE A 864 19.71 10.50 17.32
N ILE A 865 19.94 9.45 16.53
CA ILE A 865 19.84 8.07 17.03
C ILE A 865 20.83 7.86 18.18
N ARG A 866 22.06 8.35 18.07
CA ARG A 866 23.05 8.21 19.11
C ARG A 866 22.69 8.98 20.40
N GLU A 867 22.09 10.17 20.27
CA GLU A 867 21.60 10.94 21.41
C GLU A 867 20.44 10.24 22.13
N LYS A 868 19.48 9.70 21.38
CA LYS A 868 18.25 9.12 21.92
C LYS A 868 18.38 7.67 22.40
N VAL A 869 19.18 6.87 21.71
CA VAL A 869 19.40 5.45 22.04
C VAL A 869 20.58 5.26 22.98
N GLY A 870 21.69 6.00 22.75
CA GLY A 870 22.93 5.87 23.47
C GLY A 870 23.82 4.74 22.95
N MET A 871 25.05 4.69 23.49
CA MET A 871 26.08 3.69 23.20
C MET A 871 25.94 2.49 24.17
N ILE A 872 24.84 1.76 24.09
CA ILE A 872 24.47 0.65 24.99
C ILE A 872 24.59 -0.74 24.34
N GLY A 873 25.24 -0.81 23.17
CA GLY A 873 25.59 -2.07 22.53
C GLY A 873 26.73 -2.79 23.26
N ASP A 874 26.84 -4.10 23.07
CA ASP A 874 27.84 -4.96 23.78
C ASP A 874 29.23 -5.00 23.14
N GLY A 875 29.47 -4.25 22.06
CA GLY A 875 30.71 -4.20 21.33
C GLY A 875 31.08 -5.45 20.54
N THR A 876 30.22 -6.48 20.51
CA THR A 876 30.50 -7.71 19.74
C THR A 876 30.39 -7.50 18.23
N TRP A 877 29.78 -6.40 17.78
CA TRP A 877 29.65 -6.03 16.39
C TRP A 877 30.82 -5.12 15.94
N ASN A 878 31.99 -5.73 15.71
CA ASN A 878 33.22 -5.01 15.31
C ASN A 878 33.60 -3.87 16.24
N LYS A 879 33.46 -4.06 17.57
CA LYS A 879 33.71 -3.06 18.62
C LYS A 879 32.80 -1.83 18.57
N ILE A 880 31.66 -1.93 17.89
CA ILE A 880 30.64 -0.88 17.88
C ILE A 880 29.79 -0.98 19.16
N ASN A 881 29.71 0.13 19.89
CA ASN A 881 28.91 0.23 21.11
C ASN A 881 27.54 0.87 20.87
N ASP A 882 27.23 1.28 19.67
CA ASP A 882 25.90 1.76 19.29
C ASP A 882 24.96 0.58 19.12
N LEU A 883 23.77 0.65 19.76
CA LEU A 883 22.77 -0.41 19.67
C LEU A 883 21.97 -0.35 18.37
N VAL A 884 21.70 0.86 17.85
CA VAL A 884 20.94 1.07 16.62
C VAL A 884 21.86 1.64 15.54
N VAL A 885 22.02 0.88 14.46
CA VAL A 885 23.07 1.12 13.45
C VAL A 885 22.51 0.89 12.04
N TYR A 886 22.80 1.81 11.14
CA TYR A 886 22.65 1.59 9.71
C TYR A 886 23.81 0.74 9.18
N GLU A 887 23.50 -0.23 8.34
CA GLU A 887 24.49 -1.02 7.61
C GLU A 887 24.15 -1.04 6.12
N VAL A 888 25.08 -0.60 5.30
CA VAL A 888 25.12 -0.96 3.88
C VAL A 888 25.84 -2.29 3.77
N ASN A 889 25.19 -3.29 3.21
CA ASN A 889 25.75 -4.61 2.88
C ASN A 889 25.77 -4.74 1.37
N ASP A 890 26.97 -4.73 0.79
CA ASP A 890 27.21 -4.80 -0.64
C ASP A 890 27.60 -6.23 -1.02
N GLY A 891 26.64 -6.99 -1.57
CA GLY A 891 26.84 -8.33 -2.14
C GLY A 891 27.39 -8.28 -3.58
N PHE A 892 27.59 -9.45 -4.20
CA PHE A 892 28.05 -9.50 -5.59
C PHE A 892 26.96 -9.10 -6.58
N ASP A 893 25.73 -9.59 -6.37
CA ASP A 893 24.59 -9.42 -7.27
C ASP A 893 23.51 -8.50 -6.69
N ASP A 894 23.65 -8.09 -5.43
CA ASP A 894 22.70 -7.19 -4.75
C ASP A 894 23.38 -6.35 -3.67
N ALA A 895 22.83 -5.19 -3.35
CA ALA A 895 23.20 -4.42 -2.17
C ALA A 895 21.96 -3.89 -1.45
N VAL A 896 22.06 -3.81 -0.14
CA VAL A 896 20.97 -3.33 0.71
C VAL A 896 21.50 -2.38 1.78
N VAL A 897 20.71 -1.35 2.13
CA VAL A 897 20.93 -0.56 3.35
C VAL A 897 19.82 -0.90 4.35
N SER A 898 20.19 -1.20 5.57
CA SER A 898 19.27 -1.58 6.64
C SER A 898 19.57 -0.85 7.93
N LEU A 899 18.54 -0.52 8.70
CA LEU A 899 18.68 -0.08 10.08
C LEU A 899 18.47 -1.28 10.99
N TYR A 900 19.46 -1.56 11.83
CA TYR A 900 19.46 -2.70 12.74
C TYR A 900 19.41 -2.29 14.21
N ILE A 901 18.72 -3.09 15.02
CA ILE A 901 18.94 -3.17 16.46
C ILE A 901 20.00 -4.27 16.67
N GLY A 902 21.20 -3.85 17.04
CA GLY A 902 22.36 -4.70 17.19
C GLY A 902 22.39 -5.48 18.50
N PRO A 903 23.50 -6.18 18.78
CA PRO A 903 23.71 -6.91 20.03
C PRO A 903 23.87 -5.95 21.21
N GLY A 904 23.28 -6.30 22.34
CA GLY A 904 23.25 -5.55 23.59
C GLY A 904 22.43 -6.30 24.64
N ALA A 905 22.22 -5.69 25.82
CA ALA A 905 21.37 -6.26 26.86
C ALA A 905 19.97 -6.55 26.35
N GLU A 906 19.38 -7.67 26.74
CA GLU A 906 18.08 -8.13 26.22
C GLU A 906 16.96 -7.13 26.53
N GLU A 907 17.00 -6.49 27.68
CA GLU A 907 16.04 -5.46 28.10
C GLU A 907 16.10 -4.23 27.18
N ASP A 908 17.29 -3.74 26.88
CA ASP A 908 17.50 -2.59 26.00
C ASP A 908 17.08 -2.92 24.56
N ARG A 909 17.44 -4.10 24.07
CA ARG A 909 17.05 -4.57 22.75
C ARG A 909 15.53 -4.68 22.61
N ASN A 910 14.85 -5.28 23.58
CA ASN A 910 13.40 -5.45 23.57
C ASN A 910 12.68 -4.10 23.60
N LYS A 911 13.17 -3.14 24.38
CA LYS A 911 12.64 -1.76 24.39
C LYS A 911 12.60 -1.16 22.96
N TRP A 912 13.71 -1.27 22.23
CA TRP A 912 13.80 -0.68 20.89
C TRP A 912 13.09 -1.51 19.81
N ILE A 913 12.98 -2.81 19.99
CA ILE A 913 12.16 -3.68 19.12
C ILE A 913 10.67 -3.34 19.31
N GLU A 914 10.21 -3.12 20.53
CA GLU A 914 8.83 -2.71 20.82
C GLU A 914 8.52 -1.31 20.27
N PHE A 915 9.47 -0.38 20.42
CA PHE A 915 9.36 0.94 19.76
C PHE A 915 9.16 0.79 18.24
N ALA A 916 9.99 -0.02 17.59
CA ALA A 916 9.87 -0.25 16.16
C ALA A 916 8.56 -0.95 15.77
N ARG A 917 8.07 -1.88 16.57
CA ARG A 917 6.76 -2.54 16.34
C ARG A 917 5.56 -1.62 16.52
N SER A 918 5.66 -0.65 17.41
CA SER A 918 4.58 0.31 17.67
C SER A 918 4.53 1.46 16.66
N ASN A 919 5.55 1.58 15.81
CA ASN A 919 5.67 2.69 14.86
C ASN A 919 5.49 2.19 13.42
N PRO A 920 4.51 2.73 12.65
CA PRO A 920 4.14 2.22 11.33
C PRO A 920 5.22 2.39 10.24
N ILE A 921 6.23 3.22 10.45
CA ILE A 921 7.31 3.38 9.46
C ILE A 921 8.32 2.23 9.50
N PHE A 922 8.38 1.49 10.61
CA PHE A 922 9.31 0.38 10.76
C PHE A 922 8.67 -0.97 10.46
N LYS A 923 9.44 -1.84 9.84
CA LYS A 923 9.08 -3.23 9.61
C LYS A 923 10.12 -4.13 10.28
N VAL A 924 9.80 -4.63 11.45
CA VAL A 924 10.68 -5.54 12.19
C VAL A 924 10.75 -6.88 11.47
N LEU A 925 11.94 -7.23 10.96
CA LEU A 925 12.19 -8.51 10.31
C LEU A 925 12.82 -9.50 11.29
N LYS A 926 12.71 -10.82 11.00
CA LYS A 926 13.29 -11.87 11.88
C LYS A 926 14.82 -11.73 11.99
N GLY A 927 15.33 -11.64 13.21
CA GLY A 927 16.76 -11.65 13.50
C GLY A 927 16.99 -11.97 14.99
N GLN A 928 17.94 -12.88 15.31
CA GLN A 928 18.23 -13.26 16.70
C GLN A 928 19.14 -12.26 17.40
N LYS A 929 20.33 -11.98 16.85
CA LYS A 929 21.29 -11.04 17.41
C LYS A 929 21.27 -9.67 16.74
N TRP A 930 20.90 -9.63 15.47
CA TRP A 930 20.76 -8.42 14.66
C TRP A 930 19.33 -8.40 14.11
N THR A 931 18.54 -7.44 14.55
CA THR A 931 17.13 -7.33 14.14
C THR A 931 16.98 -6.15 13.20
N PRO A 932 16.81 -6.37 11.90
CA PRO A 932 16.55 -5.27 10.97
C PRO A 932 15.13 -4.72 11.18
N ILE A 933 15.04 -3.39 11.29
CA ILE A 933 13.78 -2.68 11.51
C ILE A 933 13.39 -1.78 10.34
N TYR A 934 14.33 -1.50 9.43
CA TYR A 934 14.09 -0.78 8.19
C TYR A 934 15.06 -1.26 7.12
N ARG A 935 14.62 -1.41 5.86
CA ARG A 935 15.47 -1.91 4.78
C ARG A 935 15.10 -1.30 3.43
N VAL A 936 16.11 -0.91 2.66
CA VAL A 936 15.98 -0.49 1.26
C VAL A 936 16.99 -1.28 0.42
N THR A 937 16.54 -1.80 -0.72
CA THR A 937 17.44 -2.44 -1.71
C THR A 937 18.05 -1.34 -2.57
N LEU A 938 19.38 -1.30 -2.64
CA LEU A 938 20.11 -0.32 -3.43
C LEU A 938 20.16 -0.74 -4.89
N PHE A 939 20.34 -2.03 -5.15
CA PHE A 939 20.21 -2.64 -6.48
C PHE A 939 19.99 -4.15 -6.36
N LYS A 940 19.53 -4.75 -7.47
CA LYS A 940 19.40 -6.19 -7.66
C LYS A 940 19.63 -6.49 -9.14
N GLU A 941 20.71 -7.22 -9.45
CA GLU A 941 21.18 -7.57 -10.80
C GLU A 941 21.79 -6.42 -11.62
N ASP A 942 21.37 -5.17 -11.47
CA ASP A 942 21.93 -3.98 -12.14
C ASP A 942 22.28 -2.91 -11.09
N ASP A 943 23.57 -2.55 -10.98
CA ASP A 943 24.11 -1.63 -9.97
C ASP A 943 24.26 -0.16 -10.44
N SER A 944 23.77 0.16 -11.64
CA SER A 944 23.95 1.48 -12.27
C SER A 944 23.43 2.64 -11.40
N ASP A 945 22.40 2.43 -10.62
CA ASP A 945 21.72 3.45 -9.80
C ASP A 945 22.01 3.31 -8.28
N ALA A 946 22.84 2.36 -7.87
CA ALA A 946 23.05 2.03 -6.47
C ALA A 946 23.48 3.23 -5.59
N LEU A 947 24.32 4.10 -6.11
CA LEU A 947 24.80 5.31 -5.41
C LEU A 947 23.71 6.39 -5.32
N GLU A 948 22.88 6.51 -6.35
CA GLU A 948 21.75 7.47 -6.37
C GLU A 948 20.71 7.04 -5.33
N VAL A 949 20.38 5.75 -5.30
CA VAL A 949 19.44 5.19 -4.31
C VAL A 949 19.98 5.34 -2.89
N LEU A 950 21.29 5.15 -2.66
CA LEU A 950 21.89 5.38 -1.35
C LEU A 950 21.87 6.86 -0.96
N ALA A 951 22.13 7.78 -1.88
CA ALA A 951 22.03 9.21 -1.64
C ALA A 951 20.59 9.61 -1.28
N GLU A 952 19.62 9.16 -2.05
CA GLU A 952 18.19 9.40 -1.79
C GLU A 952 17.78 8.84 -0.42
N PHE A 953 18.27 7.66 -0.06
CA PHE A 953 18.03 7.08 1.26
C PHE A 953 18.55 8.00 2.37
N ILE A 954 19.80 8.51 2.25
CA ILE A 954 20.38 9.41 3.25
C ILE A 954 19.63 10.75 3.33
N GLU A 955 19.20 11.30 2.20
CA GLU A 955 18.54 12.61 2.14
C GLU A 955 17.06 12.58 2.53
N LYS A 956 16.34 11.48 2.28
CA LYS A 956 14.89 11.41 2.50
C LYS A 956 14.50 10.45 3.63
N SER A 957 15.05 9.23 3.64
CA SER A 957 14.64 8.22 4.62
C SER A 957 15.26 8.46 6.00
N ILE A 958 16.53 8.84 6.09
CA ILE A 958 17.18 9.11 7.37
C ILE A 958 16.49 10.25 8.13
N PRO A 959 16.21 11.43 7.56
CA PRO A 959 15.48 12.48 8.28
C PRO A 959 14.10 12.05 8.75
N MET A 960 13.36 11.26 7.96
CA MET A 960 12.07 10.72 8.36
C MET A 960 12.21 9.77 9.57
N ILE A 961 13.21 8.91 9.56
CA ILE A 961 13.51 7.98 10.67
C ILE A 961 13.95 8.76 11.92
N ASP A 962 14.83 9.74 11.76
CA ASP A 962 15.32 10.59 12.86
C ASP A 962 14.19 11.37 13.54
N GLU A 963 13.17 11.83 12.78
CA GLU A 963 11.98 12.47 13.35
C GLU A 963 11.21 11.52 14.29
N GLU A 964 11.16 10.23 13.99
CA GLU A 964 10.52 9.27 14.90
C GLU A 964 11.33 9.07 16.19
N PHE A 965 12.65 9.05 16.10
CA PHE A 965 13.50 9.00 17.29
C PHE A 965 13.46 10.30 18.11
N LYS A 966 13.25 11.46 17.51
CA LYS A 966 13.07 12.75 18.22
C LYS A 966 11.80 12.80 19.08
N LYS A 967 10.74 12.07 18.72
CA LYS A 967 9.49 12.02 19.48
C LYS A 967 9.61 11.31 20.84
N LEU A 968 10.71 10.61 21.06
CA LEU A 968 11.08 9.98 22.33
C LEU A 968 11.87 10.93 23.22
#